data_2aa5e1df19a9e23305d2b9a028064440
#
_entry.id   2aa5e1df19a9e23305d2b9a028064440
#
_cell.length_a   1.000
_cell.length_b   1.000
_cell.length_c   1.000
_cell.angle_alpha   90.00
_cell.angle_beta   90.00
_cell.angle_gamma   90.00
#
_symmetry.space_group_name_H-M   'P 1'
#
loop_
_entity.id
_entity.type
_entity.pdbx_description
1 polymer ?
#
loop_
_entity_poly.entity_id
_entity_poly.type
_entity_poly.pdbx_seq_one_letter_code
_entity_poly.pdbx_strand_id
1 'polypeptide(L)'
;MVKSASPPNTTRKPSKVEVLKEHSNFLREPVATEILQDTTHFSEDAVQILKFHGSYQQDNRDNRIKGQEKDYQFMLRTRNPGGFVPPQLYLTLDKLADDYGNHTLRATTRQGFQVHGILKKNLKASVAAIIKNLGSTLGACGDLNRNVMAPPAPFKNKPEYQYAWEYADNIAQLLTPQTGAYYEIWLDGEMAISAEENPEVKAARQRNGTGTVFHDTEEPIYGSHYMPRKFKVSVTVPGDNSIDLYTQDLSLVVITNDSSELEGFNVFAGGGLGRTHNKEETFARLADPICYVAKEDVYDIIKAIVATQRDYGDRTDRRHARLKYLIQDWGVEKFQSMVEKYFGKQLAPFKALPDFKYQDFLGWNEQGDGKLFLGISVDNGRIKDEGSFQLKTALREIVKKFNLPIRLTPHHNVIFCDIVPKNKQAIQKILNTHGVVFNPEEIEPLVRYAMACPAMPTCGLAVTESERAIPGILERIRALLDKNGLQKEHFVVRMTGCPNGCARPYMAELGFVGSAPEAYQLWLGGSQDQTRLALPYMERLHHNDLETQLEPIFVYFRQSRQPEEKFGDFCDRVGFDAIREFAAKYESETVVQPDITDDSDGLVETMADSTTASVTEESEQQVVAIANTTTASNKARHRISLKDEVYSNLKKAAESKGKSMTDLVNDALKGYLENL
;
A
#
# COMPACT_ATOMS: atom_id res chain seq x y z
N MET A 1 -39.88 -25.28 -3.09
CA MET A 1 -38.73 -25.56 -2.21
C MET A 1 -37.56 -26.01 -3.09
N VAL A 2 -36.68 -25.11 -3.46
CA VAL A 2 -35.47 -25.45 -4.21
C VAL A 2 -34.47 -25.88 -3.16
N LYS A 3 -34.10 -27.17 -3.14
CA LYS A 3 -33.02 -27.69 -2.31
C LYS A 3 -31.75 -26.89 -2.61
N SER A 4 -31.17 -26.27 -1.57
CA SER A 4 -29.84 -25.67 -1.64
C SER A 4 -28.90 -26.67 -2.31
N ALA A 5 -28.24 -26.26 -3.38
CA ALA A 5 -27.18 -27.05 -3.97
C ALA A 5 -26.12 -27.26 -2.88
N SER A 6 -25.94 -28.51 -2.47
CA SER A 6 -24.93 -28.87 -1.46
C SER A 6 -23.57 -28.33 -1.92
N PRO A 7 -22.79 -27.68 -1.02
CA PRO A 7 -21.44 -27.27 -1.34
C PRO A 7 -20.60 -28.48 -1.78
N PRO A 8 -19.54 -28.29 -2.56
CA PRO A 8 -18.72 -29.37 -3.05
C PRO A 8 -18.25 -30.20 -1.85
N ASN A 9 -18.45 -31.52 -1.95
CA ASN A 9 -18.15 -32.51 -0.94
C ASN A 9 -16.64 -32.53 -0.67
N THR A 10 -16.16 -31.63 0.17
CA THR A 10 -14.77 -31.65 0.61
C THR A 10 -14.68 -32.49 1.87
N THR A 11 -14.00 -33.62 1.79
CA THR A 11 -13.63 -34.50 2.92
C THR A 11 -12.70 -33.78 3.93
N ARG A 12 -12.28 -32.55 3.64
CA ARG A 12 -11.40 -31.72 4.49
C ARG A 12 -12.21 -30.89 5.47
N LYS A 13 -11.75 -30.85 6.72
CA LYS A 13 -12.37 -30.02 7.77
C LYS A 13 -12.16 -28.54 7.47
N PRO A 14 -13.15 -27.67 7.77
CA PRO A 14 -12.98 -26.23 7.72
C PRO A 14 -11.78 -25.75 8.55
N SER A 15 -11.15 -24.66 8.13
CA SER A 15 -10.04 -24.07 8.88
C SER A 15 -10.55 -23.56 10.26
N LYS A 16 -9.66 -23.53 11.28
CA LYS A 16 -10.00 -23.04 12.63
C LYS A 16 -10.72 -21.67 12.59
N VAL A 17 -10.36 -20.78 11.66
CA VAL A 17 -10.96 -19.45 11.56
C VAL A 17 -12.41 -19.50 11.07
N GLU A 18 -12.79 -20.47 10.25
CA GLU A 18 -14.20 -20.65 9.84
C GLU A 18 -15.08 -21.01 11.03
N VAL A 19 -14.62 -21.95 11.86
CA VAL A 19 -15.30 -22.35 13.11
C VAL A 19 -15.39 -21.17 14.08
N LEU A 20 -14.31 -20.37 14.19
CA LEU A 20 -14.30 -19.20 15.04
C LEU A 20 -15.31 -18.12 14.60
N LYS A 21 -15.43 -17.86 13.28
CA LYS A 21 -16.42 -16.92 12.75
C LYS A 21 -17.84 -17.35 13.08
N GLU A 22 -18.14 -18.62 12.90
CA GLU A 22 -19.45 -19.20 13.20
C GLU A 22 -19.85 -19.05 14.67
N HIS A 23 -18.88 -19.27 15.57
CA HIS A 23 -19.10 -19.16 17.01
C HIS A 23 -18.89 -17.75 17.59
N SER A 24 -18.56 -16.76 16.75
CA SER A 24 -18.28 -15.39 17.22
C SER A 24 -19.52 -14.58 17.64
N ASN A 25 -20.71 -15.15 17.55
CA ASN A 25 -21.97 -14.44 17.76
C ASN A 25 -21.99 -13.13 16.94
N PHE A 26 -21.85 -13.26 15.63
CA PHE A 26 -21.81 -12.15 14.66
C PHE A 26 -20.75 -11.09 15.03
N LEU A 27 -19.51 -11.55 15.22
CA LEU A 27 -18.32 -10.72 15.51
C LEU A 27 -18.25 -10.11 16.91
N ARG A 28 -19.11 -10.53 17.87
CA ARG A 28 -19.05 -10.07 19.26
C ARG A 28 -17.91 -10.72 20.03
N GLU A 29 -17.89 -12.05 20.03
CA GLU A 29 -16.98 -12.80 20.86
C GLU A 29 -15.77 -13.36 20.08
N PRO A 30 -14.62 -13.46 20.75
CA PRO A 30 -14.35 -13.13 22.15
C PRO A 30 -13.93 -11.66 22.41
N VAL A 31 -14.04 -10.77 21.40
CA VAL A 31 -13.58 -9.36 21.50
C VAL A 31 -14.33 -8.60 22.60
N ALA A 32 -15.67 -8.78 22.69
CA ALA A 32 -16.50 -8.10 23.67
C ALA A 32 -16.09 -8.44 25.12
N THR A 33 -15.75 -9.68 25.36
CA THR A 33 -15.27 -10.15 26.67
C THR A 33 -13.83 -9.70 26.95
N GLU A 34 -12.92 -9.86 26.00
CA GLU A 34 -11.49 -9.61 26.23
C GLU A 34 -11.11 -8.12 26.24
N ILE A 35 -11.88 -7.22 25.60
CA ILE A 35 -11.61 -5.78 25.66
C ILE A 35 -11.72 -5.23 27.09
N LEU A 36 -12.52 -5.87 27.94
CA LEU A 36 -12.73 -5.49 29.33
C LEU A 36 -11.64 -6.00 30.29
N GLN A 37 -10.80 -6.93 29.85
CA GLN A 37 -9.72 -7.50 30.64
C GLN A 37 -8.52 -6.57 30.71
N ASP A 38 -7.93 -6.43 31.88
CA ASP A 38 -6.70 -5.66 32.11
C ASP A 38 -5.47 -6.46 31.66
N THR A 39 -5.32 -6.58 30.33
CA THR A 39 -4.20 -7.23 29.63
C THR A 39 -3.66 -6.32 28.54
N THR A 40 -2.38 -6.50 28.17
CA THR A 40 -1.72 -5.72 27.12
C THR A 40 -2.13 -6.14 25.71
N HIS A 41 -2.69 -7.35 25.55
CA HIS A 41 -3.00 -8.00 24.28
C HIS A 41 -4.29 -8.81 24.34
N PHE A 42 -4.75 -9.26 23.18
CA PHE A 42 -5.86 -10.20 23.00
C PHE A 42 -5.35 -11.60 22.71
N SER A 43 -6.18 -12.60 22.97
CA SER A 43 -5.93 -13.99 22.55
C SER A 43 -5.81 -14.12 21.03
N GLU A 44 -5.23 -15.22 20.54
CA GLU A 44 -5.15 -15.50 19.11
C GLU A 44 -6.52 -15.53 18.43
N ASP A 45 -7.55 -16.04 19.11
CA ASP A 45 -8.90 -16.13 18.60
C ASP A 45 -9.57 -14.76 18.54
N ALA A 46 -9.46 -13.95 19.60
CA ALA A 46 -9.93 -12.56 19.60
C ALA A 46 -9.26 -11.71 18.51
N VAL A 47 -7.96 -11.89 18.26
CA VAL A 47 -7.23 -11.20 17.18
C VAL A 47 -7.83 -11.49 15.79
N GLN A 48 -8.39 -12.69 15.54
CA GLN A 48 -9.03 -12.98 14.26
C GLN A 48 -10.32 -12.18 14.07
N ILE A 49 -11.16 -12.10 15.11
CA ILE A 49 -12.43 -11.34 15.09
C ILE A 49 -12.16 -9.83 15.12
N LEU A 50 -11.20 -9.37 15.89
CA LEU A 50 -10.80 -7.95 15.96
C LEU A 50 -10.46 -7.35 14.59
N LYS A 51 -9.96 -8.18 13.65
CA LYS A 51 -9.71 -7.74 12.27
C LYS A 51 -10.97 -7.22 11.56
N PHE A 52 -12.14 -7.82 11.83
CA PHE A 52 -13.40 -7.35 11.25
C PHE A 52 -13.78 -5.96 11.76
N HIS A 53 -13.39 -5.63 13.00
CA HIS A 53 -13.53 -4.30 13.57
C HIS A 53 -12.47 -3.30 13.11
N GLY A 54 -11.62 -3.66 12.14
CA GLY A 54 -10.63 -2.79 11.52
C GLY A 54 -9.32 -2.64 12.30
N SER A 55 -9.07 -3.49 13.30
CA SER A 55 -7.84 -3.45 14.09
C SER A 55 -6.96 -4.67 13.89
N TYR A 56 -5.65 -4.45 13.98
CA TYR A 56 -4.63 -5.50 14.02
C TYR A 56 -3.79 -5.37 15.27
N GLN A 57 -3.67 -6.45 16.02
CA GLN A 57 -2.64 -6.57 17.05
C GLN A 57 -1.28 -6.71 16.40
N GLN A 58 -0.36 -5.88 16.78
CA GLN A 58 1.01 -5.81 16.33
C GLN A 58 1.95 -5.75 17.53
N ASP A 59 3.23 -5.73 17.31
CA ASP A 59 4.24 -5.39 18.31
C ASP A 59 5.36 -4.58 17.66
N ASN A 60 6.05 -3.76 18.43
CA ASN A 60 7.26 -3.11 17.94
C ASN A 60 8.42 -4.12 17.98
N ARG A 61 8.79 -4.62 16.81
CA ARG A 61 9.82 -5.66 16.69
C ARG A 61 11.24 -5.16 16.98
N ASP A 62 11.48 -3.85 16.87
CA ASP A 62 12.77 -3.26 17.23
C ASP A 62 13.00 -3.32 18.76
N ASN A 63 11.91 -3.33 19.56
CA ASN A 63 11.96 -3.42 21.02
C ASN A 63 11.97 -4.87 21.54
N ARG A 64 11.99 -5.89 20.66
CA ARG A 64 11.95 -7.29 21.11
C ARG A 64 13.21 -7.69 21.87
N ILE A 65 13.02 -8.15 23.09
CA ILE A 65 14.08 -8.71 23.93
C ILE A 65 13.74 -10.17 24.21
N LYS A 66 14.69 -11.07 23.99
CA LYS A 66 14.48 -12.51 24.23
C LYS A 66 14.16 -12.78 25.70
N GLY A 67 13.02 -13.45 25.95
CA GLY A 67 12.55 -13.78 27.31
C GLY A 67 11.68 -12.70 27.97
N GLN A 68 11.43 -11.57 27.32
CA GLN A 68 10.47 -10.56 27.77
C GLN A 68 9.17 -10.62 26.97
N GLU A 69 8.10 -10.08 27.54
CA GLU A 69 6.84 -9.89 26.84
C GLU A 69 7.03 -8.95 25.65
N LYS A 70 6.25 -9.18 24.59
CA LYS A 70 6.27 -8.31 23.40
C LYS A 70 5.69 -6.94 23.74
N ASP A 71 6.23 -5.91 23.12
CA ASP A 71 5.67 -4.55 23.16
C ASP A 71 4.43 -4.49 22.25
N TYR A 72 3.28 -4.99 22.78
CA TYR A 72 2.03 -5.10 22.05
C TYR A 72 1.42 -3.74 21.77
N GLN A 73 1.09 -3.53 20.51
CA GLN A 73 0.48 -2.33 19.99
C GLN A 73 -0.63 -2.70 18.99
N PHE A 74 -1.49 -1.74 18.69
CA PHE A 74 -2.57 -1.94 17.74
C PHE A 74 -2.50 -0.93 16.60
N MET A 75 -2.86 -1.39 15.41
CA MET A 75 -3.14 -0.57 14.27
C MET A 75 -4.65 -0.49 14.06
N LEU A 76 -5.20 0.71 13.99
CA LEU A 76 -6.56 0.97 13.51
C LEU A 76 -6.53 1.38 12.05
N ARG A 77 -7.50 0.89 11.28
CA ARG A 77 -7.70 1.28 9.88
C ARG A 77 -9.11 1.80 9.68
N THR A 78 -9.24 2.97 9.04
CA THR A 78 -10.53 3.51 8.67
C THR A 78 -11.05 2.92 7.35
N ARG A 79 -12.36 2.99 7.17
CA ARG A 79 -13.08 2.66 5.95
C ARG A 79 -13.62 3.96 5.37
N ASN A 80 -13.17 4.31 4.17
CA ASN A 80 -13.44 5.55 3.48
C ASN A 80 -13.82 5.25 2.02
N PRO A 81 -15.08 4.99 1.69
CA PRO A 81 -15.50 4.71 0.33
C PRO A 81 -15.07 5.81 -0.64
N GLY A 82 -14.52 5.43 -1.80
CA GLY A 82 -13.94 6.37 -2.76
C GLY A 82 -12.83 7.27 -2.21
N GLY A 83 -12.26 6.92 -1.05
CA GLY A 83 -11.19 7.68 -0.40
C GLY A 83 -11.63 8.97 0.28
N PHE A 84 -12.93 9.25 0.37
CA PHE A 84 -13.43 10.51 0.93
C PHE A 84 -13.29 10.58 2.44
N VAL A 85 -12.72 11.69 2.94
CA VAL A 85 -12.48 11.96 4.36
C VAL A 85 -12.98 13.37 4.68
N PRO A 86 -14.07 13.51 5.45
CA PRO A 86 -14.53 14.81 5.93
C PRO A 86 -13.47 15.51 6.80
N PRO A 87 -13.44 16.86 6.83
CA PRO A 87 -12.45 17.60 7.60
C PRO A 87 -12.41 17.20 9.08
N GLN A 88 -13.56 17.05 9.71
CA GLN A 88 -13.66 16.69 11.12
C GLN A 88 -13.10 15.29 11.41
N LEU A 89 -13.34 14.32 10.52
CA LEU A 89 -12.77 12.99 10.65
C LEU A 89 -11.24 13.02 10.53
N TYR A 90 -10.69 13.78 9.55
CA TYR A 90 -9.25 13.95 9.42
C TYR A 90 -8.62 14.52 10.69
N LEU A 91 -9.17 15.61 11.24
CA LEU A 91 -8.67 16.25 12.45
C LEU A 91 -8.77 15.31 13.68
N THR A 92 -9.81 14.47 13.72
CA THR A 92 -9.95 13.45 14.75
C THR A 92 -8.85 12.39 14.65
N LEU A 93 -8.58 11.87 13.44
CA LEU A 93 -7.52 10.88 13.22
C LEU A 93 -6.14 11.45 13.52
N ASP A 94 -5.89 12.69 13.11
CA ASP A 94 -4.66 13.41 13.38
C ASP A 94 -4.41 13.55 14.89
N LYS A 95 -5.45 13.95 15.65
CA LYS A 95 -5.41 14.03 17.11
C LYS A 95 -5.21 12.65 17.76
N LEU A 96 -5.90 11.60 17.30
CA LEU A 96 -5.72 10.25 17.83
C LEU A 96 -4.30 9.72 17.62
N ALA A 97 -3.66 10.09 16.51
CA ALA A 97 -2.27 9.74 16.26
C ALA A 97 -1.31 10.38 17.27
N ASP A 98 -1.60 11.61 17.72
CA ASP A 98 -0.82 12.31 18.74
C ASP A 98 -1.13 11.82 20.15
N ASP A 99 -2.42 11.65 20.51
CA ASP A 99 -2.83 11.30 21.86
C ASP A 99 -2.55 9.82 22.22
N TYR A 100 -2.75 8.90 21.26
CA TYR A 100 -2.75 7.46 21.53
C TYR A 100 -1.89 6.65 20.58
N GLY A 101 -1.45 7.21 19.46
CA GLY A 101 -0.65 6.53 18.45
C GLY A 101 0.84 6.84 18.54
N ASN A 102 1.53 6.61 17.44
CA ASN A 102 2.96 6.86 17.29
C ASN A 102 3.25 8.23 16.61
N HIS A 103 2.40 9.21 16.77
CA HIS A 103 2.48 10.58 16.22
C HIS A 103 2.45 10.66 14.69
N THR A 104 2.14 9.56 13.98
CA THR A 104 2.05 9.54 12.52
C THR A 104 0.70 9.01 12.05
N LEU A 105 0.24 9.48 10.88
CA LEU A 105 -0.82 8.84 10.12
C LEU A 105 -0.23 8.09 8.92
N ARG A 106 -0.99 7.18 8.36
CA ARG A 106 -0.61 6.53 7.12
C ARG A 106 -1.78 6.41 6.15
N ALA A 107 -1.65 7.02 4.99
CA ALA A 107 -2.49 6.75 3.83
C ALA A 107 -2.18 5.36 3.27
N THR A 108 -3.20 4.61 2.84
CA THR A 108 -3.04 3.23 2.40
C THR A 108 -3.38 3.04 0.94
N THR A 109 -2.85 1.97 0.32
CA THR A 109 -3.19 1.54 -1.04
C THR A 109 -4.68 1.18 -1.23
N ARG A 110 -5.50 1.34 -0.19
CA ARG A 110 -6.94 1.09 -0.26
C ARG A 110 -7.75 2.29 0.25
N GLN A 111 -7.22 3.48 0.02
CA GLN A 111 -7.92 4.73 0.30
C GLN A 111 -8.51 4.82 1.73
N GLY A 112 -7.77 4.33 2.72
CA GLY A 112 -8.10 4.44 4.13
C GLY A 112 -6.90 4.91 4.93
N PHE A 113 -7.11 5.52 6.09
CA PHE A 113 -6.04 5.86 7.03
C PHE A 113 -5.71 4.70 7.97
N GLN A 114 -4.47 4.67 8.42
CA GLN A 114 -4.01 3.86 9.55
C GLN A 114 -3.43 4.75 10.64
N VAL A 115 -3.79 4.40 11.89
CA VAL A 115 -3.14 4.90 13.11
C VAL A 115 -2.42 3.72 13.74
N HIS A 116 -1.13 3.85 14.00
CA HIS A 116 -0.27 2.82 14.60
C HIS A 116 0.13 3.20 16.01
N GLY A 117 0.54 2.22 16.82
CA GLY A 117 1.07 2.45 18.16
C GLY A 117 0.02 2.54 19.26
N ILE A 118 -1.27 2.28 18.97
CA ILE A 118 -2.34 2.38 19.98
C ILE A 118 -2.21 1.22 20.98
N LEU A 119 -2.30 1.51 22.27
CA LEU A 119 -2.34 0.50 23.32
C LEU A 119 -3.76 -0.06 23.49
N LYS A 120 -3.90 -1.32 23.96
CA LYS A 120 -5.20 -1.98 24.14
C LYS A 120 -6.19 -1.13 24.95
N LYS A 121 -5.75 -0.54 26.06
CA LYS A 121 -6.56 0.33 26.93
C LYS A 121 -7.15 1.54 26.21
N ASN A 122 -6.55 2.00 25.12
CA ASN A 122 -6.97 3.17 24.35
C ASN A 122 -7.83 2.81 23.14
N LEU A 123 -7.97 1.52 22.79
CA LEU A 123 -8.68 1.09 21.58
C LEU A 123 -10.14 1.55 21.59
N LYS A 124 -10.85 1.35 22.72
CA LYS A 124 -12.25 1.73 22.83
C LYS A 124 -12.44 3.24 22.62
N ALA A 125 -11.66 4.07 23.29
CA ALA A 125 -11.70 5.51 23.13
C ALA A 125 -11.41 5.95 21.69
N SER A 126 -10.43 5.30 21.05
CA SER A 126 -10.04 5.62 19.67
C SER A 126 -11.13 5.25 18.67
N VAL A 127 -11.72 4.06 18.75
CA VAL A 127 -12.79 3.64 17.84
C VAL A 127 -14.06 4.47 18.06
N ALA A 128 -14.42 4.73 19.34
CA ALA A 128 -15.54 5.59 19.69
C ALA A 128 -15.38 7.01 19.12
N ALA A 129 -14.20 7.59 19.20
CA ALA A 129 -13.92 8.92 18.62
C ALA A 129 -14.10 8.93 17.09
N ILE A 130 -13.65 7.88 16.40
CA ILE A 130 -13.84 7.74 14.94
C ILE A 130 -15.35 7.68 14.61
N ILE A 131 -16.10 6.84 15.30
CA ILE A 131 -17.54 6.67 15.06
C ILE A 131 -18.29 7.98 15.31
N LYS A 132 -18.03 8.67 16.43
CA LYS A 132 -18.67 9.96 16.79
C LYS A 132 -18.37 11.09 15.80
N ASN A 133 -17.35 10.93 14.96
CA ASN A 133 -17.00 11.89 13.89
C ASN A 133 -17.30 11.33 12.48
N LEU A 134 -18.36 10.52 12.37
CA LEU A 134 -18.88 9.96 11.12
C LEU A 134 -17.89 9.06 10.36
N GLY A 135 -16.89 8.52 11.05
CA GLY A 135 -15.98 7.53 10.50
C GLY A 135 -16.39 6.11 10.87
N SER A 136 -15.75 5.13 10.25
CA SER A 136 -15.90 3.72 10.58
C SER A 136 -14.60 2.98 10.41
N THR A 137 -14.38 1.97 11.25
CA THR A 137 -13.32 0.97 11.09
C THR A 137 -13.90 -0.41 10.72
N LEU A 138 -15.24 -0.57 10.82
CA LEU A 138 -15.93 -1.83 10.54
C LEU A 138 -15.72 -2.26 9.09
N GLY A 139 -15.23 -3.48 8.89
CA GLY A 139 -14.96 -4.00 7.56
C GLY A 139 -13.71 -3.43 6.88
N ALA A 140 -12.94 -2.56 7.51
CA ALA A 140 -11.66 -2.14 6.94
C ALA A 140 -10.64 -3.29 6.86
N CYS A 141 -10.85 -4.36 7.62
CA CYS A 141 -10.08 -5.60 7.65
C CYS A 141 -11.05 -6.81 7.76
N GLY A 142 -10.54 -8.05 7.95
CA GLY A 142 -11.38 -9.26 8.11
C GLY A 142 -11.72 -9.98 6.79
N ASP A 143 -12.50 -11.04 6.93
CA ASP A 143 -12.97 -11.89 5.81
C ASP A 143 -14.37 -11.44 5.36
N LEU A 144 -14.42 -10.27 4.75
CA LEU A 144 -15.60 -9.63 4.19
C LEU A 144 -15.18 -8.60 3.14
N ASN A 145 -16.11 -7.83 2.58
CA ASN A 145 -15.77 -6.71 1.70
C ASN A 145 -15.00 -5.63 2.47
N ARG A 146 -13.87 -5.22 1.88
CA ARG A 146 -13.02 -4.15 2.38
C ARG A 146 -13.52 -2.79 1.91
N ASN A 147 -12.77 -1.72 2.20
CA ASN A 147 -13.08 -0.42 1.63
C ASN A 147 -13.31 -0.51 0.10
N VAL A 148 -14.35 0.11 -0.42
CA VAL A 148 -14.61 0.20 -1.85
C VAL A 148 -13.86 1.40 -2.40
N MET A 149 -13.08 1.19 -3.48
CA MET A 149 -12.26 2.25 -4.07
C MET A 149 -12.96 2.91 -5.25
N ALA A 150 -12.65 4.18 -5.48
CA ALA A 150 -13.02 4.92 -6.68
C ALA A 150 -11.90 5.90 -7.07
N PRO A 151 -11.90 6.44 -8.32
CA PRO A 151 -10.92 7.44 -8.74
C PRO A 151 -10.86 8.61 -7.76
N PRO A 152 -9.65 9.05 -7.36
CA PRO A 152 -9.52 10.04 -6.31
C PRO A 152 -9.77 11.49 -6.78
N ALA A 153 -9.65 11.76 -8.09
CA ALA A 153 -9.81 13.11 -8.64
C ALA A 153 -11.26 13.61 -8.53
N PRO A 154 -11.54 14.75 -7.86
CA PRO A 154 -12.88 15.21 -7.54
C PRO A 154 -13.53 16.00 -8.69
N PHE A 155 -13.48 15.49 -9.94
CA PHE A 155 -14.08 16.17 -11.10
C PHE A 155 -15.59 16.31 -10.98
N LYS A 156 -16.11 17.53 -11.11
CA LYS A 156 -17.54 17.87 -11.09
C LYS A 156 -18.18 18.02 -12.47
N ASN A 157 -17.36 18.27 -13.48
CA ASN A 157 -17.77 18.39 -14.88
C ASN A 157 -17.66 17.07 -15.67
N LYS A 158 -17.39 15.96 -14.99
CA LYS A 158 -17.30 14.62 -15.55
C LYS A 158 -18.30 13.71 -14.83
N PRO A 159 -19.53 13.54 -15.37
CA PRO A 159 -20.59 12.77 -14.69
C PRO A 159 -20.20 11.34 -14.34
N GLU A 160 -19.39 10.68 -15.16
CA GLU A 160 -18.90 9.32 -14.95
C GLU A 160 -18.11 9.18 -13.64
N TYR A 161 -17.32 10.21 -13.25
CA TYR A 161 -16.62 10.21 -11.96
C TYR A 161 -17.58 10.31 -10.79
N GLN A 162 -18.66 11.06 -10.92
CA GLN A 162 -19.69 11.18 -9.90
C GLN A 162 -20.43 9.86 -9.70
N TYR A 163 -20.80 9.18 -10.80
CA TYR A 163 -21.34 7.82 -10.73
C TYR A 163 -20.38 6.85 -10.06
N ALA A 164 -19.09 6.92 -10.38
CA ALA A 164 -18.09 6.04 -9.74
C ALA A 164 -18.04 6.24 -8.22
N TRP A 165 -18.12 7.47 -7.70
CA TRP A 165 -18.13 7.75 -6.26
C TRP A 165 -19.44 7.34 -5.59
N GLU A 166 -20.55 7.67 -6.21
CA GLU A 166 -21.88 7.30 -5.72
C GLU A 166 -22.01 5.79 -5.57
N TYR A 167 -21.64 5.05 -6.61
CA TYR A 167 -21.71 3.59 -6.55
C TYR A 167 -20.65 2.97 -5.66
N ALA A 168 -19.49 3.59 -5.49
CA ALA A 168 -18.52 3.12 -4.50
C ALA A 168 -19.07 3.25 -3.06
N ASP A 169 -19.78 4.32 -2.75
CA ASP A 169 -20.44 4.50 -1.47
C ASP A 169 -21.63 3.54 -1.30
N ASN A 170 -22.51 3.47 -2.28
CA ASN A 170 -23.66 2.57 -2.29
C ASN A 170 -23.25 1.09 -2.13
N ILE A 171 -22.20 0.64 -2.83
CA ILE A 171 -21.66 -0.72 -2.70
C ILE A 171 -21.03 -0.92 -1.32
N ALA A 172 -20.35 0.10 -0.80
CA ALA A 172 -19.83 0.04 0.55
C ALA A 172 -20.97 -0.12 1.58
N GLN A 173 -22.06 0.61 1.45
CA GLN A 173 -23.25 0.46 2.28
C GLN A 173 -23.89 -0.94 2.11
N LEU A 174 -24.09 -1.40 0.87
CA LEU A 174 -24.66 -2.73 0.55
C LEU A 174 -23.90 -3.85 1.27
N LEU A 175 -22.58 -3.80 1.21
CA LEU A 175 -21.67 -4.82 1.72
C LEU A 175 -21.12 -4.49 3.12
N THR A 176 -21.71 -3.57 3.85
CA THR A 176 -21.40 -3.34 5.27
C THR A 176 -21.99 -4.44 6.12
N PRO A 177 -21.23 -5.07 7.02
CA PRO A 177 -21.79 -6.01 7.99
C PRO A 177 -22.91 -5.36 8.79
N GLN A 178 -23.99 -6.10 8.99
CA GLN A 178 -25.16 -5.61 9.70
C GLN A 178 -25.13 -5.90 11.21
N THR A 179 -24.02 -6.46 11.71
CA THR A 179 -23.87 -6.81 13.13
C THR A 179 -24.00 -5.60 14.06
N GLY A 180 -24.76 -5.75 15.14
CA GLY A 180 -24.83 -4.80 16.25
C GLY A 180 -23.55 -4.75 17.11
N ALA A 181 -22.72 -5.80 17.04
CA ALA A 181 -21.51 -5.98 17.88
C ALA A 181 -20.55 -4.79 17.81
N TYR A 182 -20.44 -4.13 16.66
CA TYR A 182 -19.55 -2.97 16.49
C TYR A 182 -19.93 -1.82 17.42
N TYR A 183 -21.19 -1.46 17.48
CA TYR A 183 -21.68 -0.39 18.36
C TYR A 183 -21.73 -0.82 19.81
N GLU A 184 -22.13 -2.07 20.09
CA GLU A 184 -22.16 -2.63 21.44
C GLU A 184 -20.81 -2.61 22.11
N ILE A 185 -19.74 -3.03 21.40
CA ILE A 185 -18.39 -3.09 21.97
C ILE A 185 -17.76 -1.70 22.11
N TRP A 186 -17.91 -0.84 21.10
CA TRP A 186 -17.15 0.40 21.03
C TRP A 186 -17.89 1.62 21.59
N LEU A 187 -19.23 1.58 21.67
CA LEU A 187 -20.07 2.67 22.17
C LEU A 187 -21.00 2.25 23.33
N ASP A 188 -20.76 1.11 23.99
CA ASP A 188 -21.61 0.60 25.06
C ASP A 188 -23.10 0.45 24.67
N GLY A 189 -23.37 0.15 23.41
CA GLY A 189 -24.71 0.02 22.86
C GLY A 189 -25.39 1.33 22.47
N GLU A 190 -24.73 2.48 22.67
CA GLU A 190 -25.25 3.75 22.16
C GLU A 190 -25.25 3.75 20.63
N MET A 191 -26.41 3.99 20.02
CA MET A 191 -26.47 4.18 18.58
C MET A 191 -25.84 5.54 18.24
N ALA A 192 -24.70 5.50 17.55
CA ALA A 192 -24.19 6.70 16.91
C ALA A 192 -25.16 7.15 15.83
N ILE A 193 -25.27 8.46 15.60
CA ILE A 193 -25.97 9.02 14.43
C ILE A 193 -25.23 8.50 13.19
N SER A 194 -25.77 7.48 12.56
CA SER A 194 -25.32 6.99 11.26
C SER A 194 -25.85 7.94 10.19
N ALA A 195 -25.09 8.19 9.15
CA ALA A 195 -25.64 8.78 7.94
C ALA A 195 -26.85 7.95 7.48
N GLU A 196 -27.90 8.60 7.00
CA GLU A 196 -29.08 7.92 6.50
C GLU A 196 -28.70 6.97 5.37
N GLU A 197 -29.06 5.70 5.49
CA GLU A 197 -28.74 4.70 4.48
C GLU A 197 -29.56 4.95 3.21
N ASN A 198 -28.92 4.83 2.04
CA ASN A 198 -29.60 4.96 0.76
C ASN A 198 -30.78 3.96 0.67
N PRO A 199 -32.02 4.41 0.46
CA PRO A 199 -33.20 3.55 0.44
C PRO A 199 -33.12 2.44 -0.62
N GLU A 200 -32.54 2.71 -1.80
CA GLU A 200 -32.34 1.71 -2.85
C GLU A 200 -31.37 0.61 -2.41
N VAL A 201 -30.29 0.98 -1.73
CA VAL A 201 -29.31 0.03 -1.19
C VAL A 201 -29.95 -0.84 -0.12
N LYS A 202 -30.76 -0.26 0.77
CA LYS A 202 -31.51 -0.98 1.79
C LYS A 202 -32.47 -1.99 1.15
N ALA A 203 -33.26 -1.55 0.15
CA ALA A 203 -34.15 -2.43 -0.60
C ALA A 203 -33.38 -3.52 -1.36
N ALA A 204 -32.25 -3.19 -1.99
CA ALA A 204 -31.41 -4.15 -2.70
C ALA A 204 -30.81 -5.20 -1.76
N ARG A 205 -30.40 -4.81 -0.52
CA ARG A 205 -29.89 -5.75 0.48
C ARG A 205 -30.95 -6.76 0.89
N GLN A 206 -32.21 -6.34 0.99
CA GLN A 206 -33.31 -7.20 1.42
C GLN A 206 -33.86 -8.08 0.31
N ARG A 207 -33.61 -7.75 -0.97
CA ARG A 207 -34.07 -8.59 -2.09
C ARG A 207 -33.32 -9.92 -2.07
N ASN A 208 -34.07 -11.00 -2.00
CA ASN A 208 -33.56 -12.34 -2.19
C ASN A 208 -33.87 -12.83 -3.62
N GLY A 209 -32.87 -12.91 -4.47
CA GLY A 209 -32.99 -13.52 -5.78
C GLY A 209 -33.06 -15.05 -5.65
N THR A 210 -31.94 -15.72 -5.86
CA THR A 210 -31.82 -17.20 -5.86
C THR A 210 -30.96 -17.72 -4.70
N GLY A 211 -31.13 -17.17 -3.48
CA GLY A 211 -30.38 -17.58 -2.29
C GLY A 211 -29.12 -16.73 -2.01
N THR A 212 -29.11 -15.50 -2.51
CA THR A 212 -28.03 -14.54 -2.26
C THR A 212 -28.16 -13.82 -0.91
N VAL A 213 -29.30 -13.92 -0.26
CA VAL A 213 -29.63 -13.28 1.03
C VAL A 213 -30.16 -14.30 2.02
N PHE A 214 -29.73 -14.20 3.28
CA PHE A 214 -30.23 -14.98 4.43
C PHE A 214 -31.21 -14.12 5.22
N HIS A 215 -32.54 -14.35 5.06
CA HIS A 215 -33.57 -13.48 5.65
C HIS A 215 -33.60 -13.48 7.20
N ASP A 216 -33.32 -14.63 7.78
CA ASP A 216 -33.47 -14.86 9.22
C ASP A 216 -32.15 -14.74 10.00
N THR A 217 -31.15 -14.08 9.42
CA THR A 217 -29.85 -13.87 10.07
C THR A 217 -29.52 -12.41 10.25
N GLU A 218 -28.73 -12.10 11.27
CA GLU A 218 -28.19 -10.77 11.52
C GLU A 218 -27.29 -10.28 10.36
N GLU A 219 -26.70 -11.22 9.60
CA GLU A 219 -25.90 -10.93 8.40
C GLU A 219 -26.56 -11.43 7.13
N PRO A 220 -27.43 -10.66 6.51
CA PRO A 220 -28.29 -11.14 5.42
C PRO A 220 -27.51 -11.51 4.14
N ILE A 221 -26.35 -10.89 3.88
CA ILE A 221 -25.53 -11.18 2.70
C ILE A 221 -24.48 -12.24 3.00
N TYR A 222 -23.87 -12.20 4.17
CA TYR A 222 -22.71 -13.05 4.49
C TYR A 222 -23.09 -14.33 5.24
N GLY A 223 -24.18 -14.34 5.99
CA GLY A 223 -24.48 -15.40 6.95
C GLY A 223 -23.47 -15.42 8.11
N SER A 224 -23.56 -16.44 8.97
CA SER A 224 -22.71 -16.58 10.17
C SER A 224 -21.20 -16.83 9.87
N HIS A 225 -20.88 -17.37 8.68
CA HIS A 225 -19.53 -17.72 8.30
C HIS A 225 -18.76 -16.60 7.60
N TYR A 226 -19.42 -15.51 7.22
CA TYR A 226 -18.81 -14.44 6.41
C TYR A 226 -18.18 -14.97 5.11
N MET A 227 -17.21 -14.25 4.56
CA MET A 227 -16.49 -14.69 3.36
C MET A 227 -15.37 -15.68 3.72
N PRO A 228 -14.98 -16.59 2.81
CA PRO A 228 -13.81 -17.46 3.02
C PRO A 228 -12.53 -16.65 3.21
N ARG A 229 -12.43 -15.49 2.59
CA ARG A 229 -11.29 -14.58 2.66
C ARG A 229 -11.72 -13.14 2.39
N LYS A 230 -10.80 -12.16 2.64
CA LYS A 230 -11.01 -10.76 2.27
C LYS A 230 -11.52 -10.63 0.83
N PHE A 231 -12.51 -9.78 0.64
CA PHE A 231 -13.08 -9.43 -0.66
C PHE A 231 -12.86 -7.93 -0.91
N LYS A 232 -12.50 -7.55 -2.12
CA LYS A 232 -12.13 -6.19 -2.47
C LYS A 232 -12.92 -5.73 -3.69
N VAL A 233 -13.58 -4.60 -3.57
CA VAL A 233 -14.36 -3.99 -4.65
C VAL A 233 -13.79 -2.63 -5.03
N SER A 234 -13.89 -2.28 -6.30
CA SER A 234 -13.63 -0.95 -6.83
C SER A 234 -14.62 -0.58 -7.93
N VAL A 235 -14.79 0.71 -8.14
CA VAL A 235 -15.54 1.29 -9.26
C VAL A 235 -14.61 2.27 -9.95
N THR A 236 -14.57 2.29 -11.29
CA THR A 236 -13.78 3.27 -12.03
C THR A 236 -14.55 3.76 -13.28
N VAL A 237 -13.90 4.64 -14.04
CA VAL A 237 -14.41 5.16 -15.30
C VAL A 237 -13.58 4.65 -16.47
N PRO A 238 -14.09 4.65 -17.71
CA PRO A 238 -13.31 4.23 -18.87
C PRO A 238 -11.99 4.99 -19.00
N GLY A 239 -10.90 4.25 -19.22
CA GLY A 239 -9.55 4.78 -19.38
C GLY A 239 -8.80 5.15 -18.10
N ASP A 240 -9.43 5.19 -16.93
CA ASP A 240 -8.78 5.55 -15.65
C ASP A 240 -8.39 4.30 -14.85
N ASN A 241 -7.09 4.03 -14.74
CA ASN A 241 -6.52 2.97 -13.88
C ASN A 241 -5.88 3.52 -12.60
N SER A 242 -6.24 4.68 -12.12
CA SER A 242 -5.73 5.24 -10.85
C SER A 242 -6.02 4.35 -9.63
N ILE A 243 -6.96 3.39 -9.76
CA ILE A 243 -7.38 2.48 -8.69
C ILE A 243 -6.83 1.04 -8.80
N ASP A 244 -5.97 0.76 -9.78
CA ASP A 244 -5.52 -0.63 -10.10
C ASP A 244 -6.69 -1.61 -10.31
N LEU A 245 -7.55 -1.29 -11.24
CA LEU A 245 -8.75 -2.02 -11.63
C LEU A 245 -8.57 -3.54 -11.60
N TYR A 246 -7.51 -4.04 -12.26
CA TYR A 246 -7.30 -5.47 -12.47
C TYR A 246 -6.88 -6.26 -11.22
N THR A 247 -6.58 -5.58 -10.10
CA THR A 247 -6.05 -6.23 -8.89
C THR A 247 -7.10 -6.51 -7.81
N GLN A 248 -8.37 -6.25 -8.11
CA GLN A 248 -9.48 -6.39 -7.17
C GLN A 248 -10.21 -7.73 -7.38
N ASP A 249 -10.90 -8.21 -6.33
CA ASP A 249 -11.76 -9.38 -6.46
C ASP A 249 -12.96 -9.09 -7.37
N LEU A 250 -13.47 -7.86 -7.33
CA LEU A 250 -14.56 -7.35 -8.18
C LEU A 250 -14.27 -5.90 -8.55
N SER A 251 -14.35 -5.54 -9.81
CA SER A 251 -14.26 -4.16 -10.28
C SER A 251 -15.39 -3.84 -11.26
N LEU A 252 -15.90 -2.62 -11.15
CA LEU A 252 -16.92 -2.09 -12.02
C LEU A 252 -16.35 -0.92 -12.81
N VAL A 253 -16.69 -0.83 -14.10
CA VAL A 253 -16.36 0.31 -14.95
C VAL A 253 -17.66 0.94 -15.40
N VAL A 254 -17.86 2.22 -15.07
CA VAL A 254 -19.04 3.01 -15.45
C VAL A 254 -19.23 3.01 -16.96
N ILE A 255 -20.42 2.77 -17.44
CA ILE A 255 -20.82 2.89 -18.85
C ILE A 255 -21.93 3.92 -18.95
N THR A 256 -21.69 4.96 -19.76
CA THR A 256 -22.66 6.03 -20.04
C THR A 256 -23.08 6.01 -21.52
N ASN A 257 -24.24 6.61 -21.79
CA ASN A 257 -24.66 6.90 -23.15
C ASN A 257 -24.01 8.19 -23.70
N ASP A 258 -24.31 8.56 -24.94
CA ASP A 258 -23.79 9.77 -25.58
C ASP A 258 -24.19 11.07 -24.86
N SER A 259 -25.25 11.05 -24.06
CA SER A 259 -25.68 12.17 -23.20
C SER A 259 -25.01 12.16 -21.81
N SER A 260 -24.02 11.31 -21.59
CA SER A 260 -23.35 11.10 -20.31
C SER A 260 -24.27 10.59 -19.16
N GLU A 261 -25.41 10.02 -19.49
CA GLU A 261 -26.29 9.37 -18.51
C GLU A 261 -25.83 7.94 -18.24
N LEU A 262 -25.94 7.49 -17.01
CA LEU A 262 -25.55 6.15 -16.62
C LEU A 262 -26.45 5.08 -17.27
N GLU A 263 -25.85 4.20 -18.05
CA GLU A 263 -26.52 3.01 -18.58
C GLU A 263 -26.30 1.77 -17.69
N GLY A 264 -25.11 1.61 -17.16
CA GLY A 264 -24.74 0.44 -16.38
C GLY A 264 -23.23 0.33 -16.15
N PHE A 265 -22.74 -0.91 -16.03
CA PHE A 265 -21.35 -1.18 -15.69
C PHE A 265 -20.80 -2.40 -16.43
N ASN A 266 -19.56 -2.30 -16.88
CA ASN A 266 -18.77 -3.48 -17.15
C ASN A 266 -18.22 -4.06 -15.85
N VAL A 267 -18.21 -5.38 -15.74
CA VAL A 267 -17.82 -6.13 -14.54
C VAL A 267 -16.56 -6.92 -14.81
N PHE A 268 -15.53 -6.73 -13.97
CA PHE A 268 -14.34 -7.55 -13.92
C PHE A 268 -14.31 -8.34 -12.61
N ALA A 269 -13.80 -9.58 -12.63
CA ALA A 269 -13.67 -10.37 -11.41
C ALA A 269 -12.40 -11.24 -11.39
N GLY A 270 -11.95 -11.59 -10.19
CA GLY A 270 -10.89 -12.57 -9.96
C GLY A 270 -9.47 -12.04 -9.89
N GLY A 271 -9.31 -10.73 -9.68
CA GLY A 271 -7.98 -10.14 -9.43
C GLY A 271 -7.48 -10.30 -8.00
N GLY A 272 -6.16 -10.30 -7.84
CA GLY A 272 -5.55 -10.34 -6.52
C GLY A 272 -4.06 -10.65 -6.53
N LEU A 273 -3.27 -9.85 -5.84
CA LEU A 273 -1.82 -9.92 -5.90
C LEU A 273 -1.16 -10.80 -4.82
N GLY A 274 -1.79 -10.94 -3.64
CA GLY A 274 -1.15 -11.58 -2.49
C GLY A 274 -0.75 -13.03 -2.75
N ARG A 275 0.50 -13.35 -2.38
CA ARG A 275 1.08 -14.70 -2.36
C ARG A 275 1.43 -15.08 -0.92
N THR A 276 1.81 -16.33 -0.71
CA THR A 276 2.30 -16.86 0.56
C THR A 276 3.76 -17.26 0.41
N HIS A 277 4.59 -16.97 1.40
CA HIS A 277 6.01 -17.29 1.40
C HIS A 277 6.24 -18.80 1.24
N ASN A 278 7.16 -19.19 0.39
CA ASN A 278 7.49 -20.60 0.06
C ASN A 278 6.29 -21.46 -0.34
N LYS A 279 5.29 -20.85 -1.02
CA LYS A 279 4.10 -21.50 -1.53
C LYS A 279 3.85 -21.10 -2.98
N GLU A 280 4.43 -21.86 -3.91
CA GLU A 280 4.36 -21.58 -5.36
C GLU A 280 2.95 -21.72 -5.91
N GLU A 281 2.11 -22.57 -5.28
CA GLU A 281 0.69 -22.71 -5.60
C GLU A 281 -0.12 -21.42 -5.34
N THR A 282 0.49 -20.41 -4.69
CA THR A 282 -0.10 -19.07 -4.51
C THR A 282 0.52 -18.07 -5.48
N PHE A 283 -0.30 -17.39 -6.28
CA PHE A 283 0.15 -16.53 -7.38
C PHE A 283 -0.61 -15.19 -7.40
N ALA A 284 -0.03 -14.18 -8.05
CA ALA A 284 -0.70 -12.95 -8.44
C ALA A 284 -1.55 -13.21 -9.69
N ARG A 285 -2.75 -12.59 -9.77
CA ARG A 285 -3.66 -12.73 -10.90
C ARG A 285 -4.36 -11.40 -11.18
N LEU A 286 -4.54 -11.06 -12.44
CA LEU A 286 -5.39 -9.97 -12.90
C LEU A 286 -6.84 -10.45 -13.02
N ALA A 287 -7.78 -9.52 -12.88
CA ALA A 287 -9.20 -9.79 -13.07
C ALA A 287 -9.54 -9.96 -14.55
N ASP A 288 -10.48 -10.88 -14.82
CA ASP A 288 -11.04 -11.08 -16.17
C ASP A 288 -12.26 -10.19 -16.39
N PRO A 289 -12.53 -9.79 -17.65
CA PRO A 289 -13.82 -9.25 -18.05
C PRO A 289 -14.91 -10.34 -17.92
N ILE A 290 -16.01 -10.02 -17.23
CA ILE A 290 -17.08 -10.99 -16.97
C ILE A 290 -18.35 -10.70 -17.78
N CYS A 291 -18.88 -9.48 -17.66
CA CYS A 291 -20.14 -9.12 -18.32
C CYS A 291 -20.36 -7.61 -18.30
N TYR A 292 -21.39 -7.16 -19.01
CA TYR A 292 -22.06 -5.89 -18.77
C TYR A 292 -23.31 -6.11 -17.93
N VAL A 293 -23.66 -5.14 -17.09
CA VAL A 293 -24.88 -5.12 -16.29
C VAL A 293 -25.55 -3.74 -16.38
N ALA A 294 -26.87 -3.69 -16.55
CA ALA A 294 -27.64 -2.45 -16.48
C ALA A 294 -27.65 -1.88 -15.04
N LYS A 295 -27.77 -0.57 -14.90
CA LYS A 295 -27.72 0.12 -13.59
C LYS A 295 -28.74 -0.42 -12.58
N GLU A 296 -29.93 -0.84 -13.04
CA GLU A 296 -30.98 -1.39 -12.21
C GLU A 296 -30.63 -2.74 -11.57
N ASP A 297 -29.71 -3.46 -12.18
CA ASP A 297 -29.32 -4.83 -11.80
C ASP A 297 -27.97 -4.89 -11.07
N VAL A 298 -27.26 -3.76 -10.92
CA VAL A 298 -25.88 -3.74 -10.43
C VAL A 298 -25.73 -4.31 -9.01
N TYR A 299 -26.66 -4.03 -8.11
CA TYR A 299 -26.60 -4.57 -6.75
C TYR A 299 -26.86 -6.08 -6.71
N ASP A 300 -27.72 -6.57 -7.60
CA ASP A 300 -28.03 -8.00 -7.65
C ASP A 300 -26.88 -8.81 -8.24
N ILE A 301 -26.18 -8.31 -9.27
CA ILE A 301 -24.97 -8.99 -9.79
C ILE A 301 -23.85 -9.00 -8.77
N ILE A 302 -23.65 -7.91 -8.00
CA ILE A 302 -22.66 -7.85 -6.92
C ILE A 302 -22.95 -8.91 -5.86
N LYS A 303 -24.22 -9.01 -5.41
CA LYS A 303 -24.65 -10.05 -4.45
C LYS A 303 -24.42 -11.45 -5.01
N ALA A 304 -24.73 -11.69 -6.30
CA ALA A 304 -24.51 -12.99 -6.94
C ALA A 304 -23.04 -13.39 -6.98
N ILE A 305 -22.12 -12.46 -7.28
CA ILE A 305 -20.66 -12.70 -7.26
C ILE A 305 -20.18 -12.94 -5.82
N VAL A 306 -20.64 -12.15 -4.86
CA VAL A 306 -20.31 -12.34 -3.44
C VAL A 306 -20.80 -13.70 -2.94
N ALA A 307 -22.05 -14.08 -3.27
CA ALA A 307 -22.62 -15.38 -2.91
C ALA A 307 -21.85 -16.54 -3.54
N THR A 308 -21.46 -16.43 -4.81
CA THR A 308 -20.65 -17.44 -5.48
C THR A 308 -19.33 -17.67 -4.74
N GLN A 309 -18.62 -16.60 -4.36
CA GLN A 309 -17.38 -16.71 -3.57
C GLN A 309 -17.63 -17.19 -2.14
N ARG A 310 -18.71 -16.74 -1.50
CA ARG A 310 -19.10 -17.16 -0.14
C ARG A 310 -19.35 -18.66 -0.06
N ASP A 311 -20.10 -19.19 -1.04
CA ASP A 311 -20.60 -20.57 -0.98
C ASP A 311 -19.63 -21.59 -1.60
N TYR A 312 -18.79 -21.18 -2.55
CA TYR A 312 -17.88 -22.07 -3.28
C TYR A 312 -16.39 -21.78 -3.07
N GLY A 313 -16.02 -20.67 -2.44
CA GLY A 313 -14.64 -20.38 -2.09
C GLY A 313 -14.08 -21.37 -1.08
N ASP A 314 -12.79 -21.72 -1.19
CA ASP A 314 -12.15 -22.70 -0.32
C ASP A 314 -12.15 -22.21 1.15
N ARG A 315 -12.80 -22.97 2.03
CA ARG A 315 -12.86 -22.73 3.48
C ARG A 315 -11.93 -23.65 4.26
N THR A 316 -11.23 -24.55 3.59
CA THR A 316 -10.31 -25.52 4.19
C THR A 316 -8.87 -25.03 4.20
N ASP A 317 -8.41 -24.38 3.12
CA ASP A 317 -7.10 -23.74 3.03
C ASP A 317 -7.22 -22.21 2.83
N ARG A 318 -6.93 -21.46 3.86
CA ARG A 318 -6.97 -19.99 3.83
C ARG A 318 -6.00 -19.36 2.82
N ARG A 319 -4.97 -20.08 2.37
CA ARG A 319 -4.02 -19.61 1.34
C ARG A 319 -4.63 -19.68 -0.05
N HIS A 320 -5.62 -20.58 -0.27
CA HIS A 320 -6.33 -20.79 -1.53
C HIS A 320 -7.79 -20.23 -1.52
N ALA A 321 -8.18 -19.46 -0.51
CA ALA A 321 -9.55 -19.04 -0.23
C ALA A 321 -10.02 -17.76 -0.96
N ARG A 322 -9.19 -17.10 -1.78
CA ARG A 322 -9.56 -15.88 -2.53
C ARG A 322 -10.31 -16.21 -3.83
N LEU A 323 -11.19 -15.29 -4.27
CA LEU A 323 -11.95 -15.41 -5.52
C LEU A 323 -11.08 -15.77 -6.74
N LYS A 324 -9.88 -15.20 -6.85
CA LYS A 324 -8.95 -15.48 -7.95
C LYS A 324 -8.63 -16.97 -8.12
N TYR A 325 -8.58 -17.72 -7.03
CA TYR A 325 -8.36 -19.16 -7.08
C TYR A 325 -9.59 -19.90 -7.53
N LEU A 326 -10.78 -19.52 -7.05
CA LEU A 326 -12.04 -20.12 -7.50
C LEU A 326 -12.21 -19.97 -9.02
N ILE A 327 -11.96 -18.77 -9.57
CA ILE A 327 -12.03 -18.51 -11.01
C ILE A 327 -10.93 -19.27 -11.76
N GLN A 328 -9.72 -19.34 -11.22
CA GLN A 328 -8.63 -20.11 -11.83
C GLN A 328 -8.94 -21.60 -11.92
N ASP A 329 -9.51 -22.18 -10.86
CA ASP A 329 -9.83 -23.60 -10.78
C ASP A 329 -11.05 -23.97 -11.66
N TRP A 330 -12.00 -23.06 -11.79
CA TRP A 330 -13.24 -23.32 -12.51
C TRP A 330 -13.19 -22.92 -13.99
N GLY A 331 -12.39 -21.95 -14.32
CA GLY A 331 -12.49 -21.20 -15.58
C GLY A 331 -13.58 -20.11 -15.50
N VAL A 332 -13.47 -19.10 -16.37
CA VAL A 332 -14.40 -17.96 -16.42
C VAL A 332 -15.80 -18.38 -16.77
N GLU A 333 -15.98 -19.29 -17.75
CA GLU A 333 -17.31 -19.74 -18.21
C GLU A 333 -18.12 -20.41 -17.10
N LYS A 334 -17.50 -21.31 -16.33
CA LYS A 334 -18.18 -21.96 -15.21
C LYS A 334 -18.51 -20.96 -14.09
N PHE A 335 -17.63 -20.02 -13.85
CA PHE A 335 -17.88 -18.95 -12.89
C PHE A 335 -19.07 -18.08 -13.33
N GLN A 336 -19.14 -17.66 -14.60
CA GLN A 336 -20.27 -16.93 -15.17
C GLN A 336 -21.59 -17.72 -15.02
N SER A 337 -21.61 -18.97 -15.38
CA SER A 337 -22.79 -19.84 -15.25
C SER A 337 -23.31 -19.92 -13.81
N MET A 338 -22.40 -19.93 -12.81
CA MET A 338 -22.80 -19.94 -11.41
C MET A 338 -23.31 -18.57 -10.96
N VAL A 339 -22.68 -17.49 -11.43
CA VAL A 339 -23.16 -16.13 -11.18
C VAL A 339 -24.55 -15.93 -11.76
N GLU A 340 -24.83 -16.37 -13.00
CA GLU A 340 -26.17 -16.34 -13.63
C GLU A 340 -27.23 -17.05 -12.78
N LYS A 341 -26.84 -18.21 -12.23
CA LYS A 341 -27.75 -18.98 -11.36
C LYS A 341 -28.18 -18.19 -10.11
N TYR A 342 -27.24 -17.48 -9.47
CA TYR A 342 -27.55 -16.61 -8.32
C TYR A 342 -28.23 -15.30 -8.75
N PHE A 343 -27.82 -14.75 -9.87
CA PHE A 343 -28.37 -13.52 -10.43
C PHE A 343 -29.81 -13.69 -10.93
N GLY A 344 -30.12 -14.87 -11.47
CA GLY A 344 -31.45 -15.20 -12.01
C GLY A 344 -31.70 -14.69 -13.42
N LYS A 345 -30.66 -14.16 -14.09
CA LYS A 345 -30.71 -13.67 -15.47
C LYS A 345 -29.42 -14.08 -16.20
N GLN A 346 -29.48 -14.12 -17.54
CA GLN A 346 -28.29 -14.27 -18.36
C GLN A 346 -27.40 -13.03 -18.29
N LEU A 347 -26.11 -13.22 -18.35
CA LEU A 347 -25.13 -12.14 -18.39
C LEU A 347 -25.06 -11.51 -19.79
N ALA A 348 -25.17 -10.21 -19.88
CA ALA A 348 -25.00 -9.50 -21.15
C ALA A 348 -23.51 -9.43 -21.53
N PRO A 349 -23.19 -9.41 -22.85
CA PRO A 349 -21.82 -9.29 -23.33
C PRO A 349 -21.12 -8.04 -22.81
N PHE A 350 -19.83 -8.19 -22.49
CA PHE A 350 -18.97 -7.09 -22.08
C PHE A 350 -18.88 -6.00 -23.18
N LYS A 351 -19.00 -4.72 -22.82
CA LYS A 351 -18.88 -3.60 -23.76
C LYS A 351 -17.42 -3.22 -23.96
N ALA A 352 -17.04 -2.80 -25.16
CA ALA A 352 -15.71 -2.33 -25.47
C ALA A 352 -15.30 -1.13 -24.59
N LEU A 353 -14.04 -1.10 -24.17
CA LEU A 353 -13.45 -0.04 -23.35
C LEU A 353 -12.18 0.50 -24.01
N PRO A 354 -11.82 1.76 -23.77
CA PRO A 354 -10.53 2.28 -24.17
C PRO A 354 -9.42 1.67 -23.30
N ASP A 355 -8.16 1.84 -23.72
CA ASP A 355 -7.00 1.47 -22.93
C ASP A 355 -6.97 2.22 -21.61
N PHE A 356 -6.61 1.52 -20.55
CA PHE A 356 -6.51 2.10 -19.21
C PHE A 356 -5.13 2.72 -18.99
N LYS A 357 -5.11 3.94 -18.44
CA LYS A 357 -3.91 4.71 -18.13
C LYS A 357 -3.85 5.04 -16.64
N TYR A 358 -2.65 5.01 -16.09
CA TYR A 358 -2.40 5.48 -14.75
C TYR A 358 -2.29 7.01 -14.70
N GLN A 359 -2.94 7.64 -13.71
CA GLN A 359 -2.84 9.08 -13.40
C GLN A 359 -2.68 9.26 -11.88
N ASP A 360 -1.79 10.15 -11.46
CA ASP A 360 -1.52 10.41 -10.03
C ASP A 360 -2.29 11.61 -9.45
N PHE A 361 -2.77 12.51 -10.31
CA PHE A 361 -3.50 13.73 -9.93
C PHE A 361 -2.76 14.65 -8.93
N LEU A 362 -1.44 14.65 -8.94
CA LEU A 362 -0.62 15.52 -8.12
C LEU A 362 -0.66 16.98 -8.63
N GLY A 363 -0.30 17.92 -7.74
CA GLY A 363 -0.30 19.35 -8.04
C GLY A 363 -1.69 19.97 -8.12
N TRP A 364 -1.74 21.19 -8.65
CA TRP A 364 -2.97 21.97 -8.79
C TRP A 364 -3.76 21.57 -10.03
N ASN A 365 -5.03 21.28 -9.85
CA ASN A 365 -5.95 20.86 -10.91
C ASN A 365 -7.29 21.59 -10.77
N GLU A 366 -8.02 21.74 -11.87
CA GLU A 366 -9.38 22.26 -11.89
C GLU A 366 -10.39 21.15 -11.58
N GLN A 367 -11.35 21.46 -10.69
CA GLN A 367 -12.38 20.52 -10.30
C GLN A 367 -13.57 20.48 -11.29
N GLY A 368 -13.74 21.55 -12.10
CA GLY A 368 -14.76 21.69 -13.12
C GLY A 368 -16.04 22.39 -12.65
N ASP A 369 -16.09 22.88 -11.41
CA ASP A 369 -17.16 23.72 -10.81
C ASP A 369 -16.69 25.12 -10.39
N GLY A 370 -15.57 25.57 -10.95
CA GLY A 370 -14.90 26.82 -10.57
C GLY A 370 -14.02 26.71 -9.32
N LYS A 371 -13.94 25.55 -8.69
CA LYS A 371 -13.01 25.24 -7.62
C LYS A 371 -11.80 24.48 -8.14
N LEU A 372 -10.79 24.38 -7.29
CA LEU A 372 -9.56 23.65 -7.52
C LEU A 372 -9.47 22.45 -6.57
N PHE A 373 -8.64 21.49 -6.95
CA PHE A 373 -8.10 20.50 -6.04
C PHE A 373 -6.58 20.48 -6.09
N LEU A 374 -5.95 20.01 -5.02
CA LEU A 374 -4.51 19.93 -4.89
C LEU A 374 -4.08 18.55 -4.43
N GLY A 375 -3.37 17.83 -5.28
CA GLY A 375 -2.72 16.56 -4.93
C GLY A 375 -1.35 16.79 -4.30
N ILE A 376 -1.13 16.20 -3.12
CA ILE A 376 0.13 16.21 -2.37
C ILE A 376 0.72 14.81 -2.38
N SER A 377 1.98 14.70 -2.79
CA SER A 377 2.74 13.45 -2.68
C SER A 377 3.05 13.14 -1.21
N VAL A 378 2.90 11.89 -0.85
CA VAL A 378 3.18 11.40 0.50
C VAL A 378 4.04 10.14 0.40
N ASP A 379 5.30 10.25 0.75
CA ASP A 379 6.25 9.14 0.67
C ASP A 379 5.76 7.93 1.44
N ASN A 380 5.52 6.84 0.69
CA ASN A 380 5.00 5.58 1.23
C ASN A 380 3.71 5.73 2.06
N GLY A 381 3.00 6.84 1.91
CA GLY A 381 1.79 7.15 2.67
C GLY A 381 2.03 7.63 4.10
N ARG A 382 3.27 7.82 4.54
CA ARG A 382 3.61 8.22 5.90
C ARG A 382 3.49 9.73 6.10
N ILE A 383 2.43 10.16 6.78
CA ILE A 383 2.19 11.54 7.16
C ILE A 383 2.83 11.77 8.52
N LYS A 384 3.97 12.47 8.53
CA LYS A 384 4.79 12.77 9.70
C LYS A 384 5.39 14.16 9.59
N ASP A 385 5.95 14.65 10.68
CA ASP A 385 6.83 15.81 10.71
C ASP A 385 8.26 15.31 11.00
N GLU A 386 9.25 15.81 10.25
CA GLU A 386 10.65 15.45 10.38
C GLU A 386 11.55 16.64 9.99
N GLY A 387 12.23 17.21 10.97
CA GLY A 387 13.07 18.38 10.74
C GLY A 387 12.30 19.58 10.14
N SER A 388 12.77 20.08 9.01
CA SER A 388 12.14 21.18 8.27
C SER A 388 10.93 20.73 7.43
N PHE A 389 10.79 19.43 7.16
CA PHE A 389 9.65 18.85 6.45
C PHE A 389 8.55 18.49 7.44
N GLN A 390 7.48 19.31 7.48
CA GLN A 390 6.41 19.21 8.48
C GLN A 390 5.05 18.96 7.82
N LEU A 391 4.96 17.83 7.10
CA LEU A 391 3.76 17.47 6.32
C LEU A 391 2.51 17.33 7.19
N LYS A 392 2.62 16.65 8.34
CA LYS A 392 1.47 16.41 9.24
C LYS A 392 0.90 17.73 9.76
N THR A 393 1.78 18.64 10.17
CA THR A 393 1.40 19.99 10.64
C THR A 393 0.80 20.82 9.50
N ALA A 394 1.37 20.80 8.30
CA ALA A 394 0.84 21.51 7.13
C ALA A 394 -0.58 21.06 6.79
N LEU A 395 -0.82 19.73 6.69
CA LEU A 395 -2.14 19.19 6.40
C LEU A 395 -3.16 19.58 7.49
N ARG A 396 -2.78 19.49 8.76
CA ARG A 396 -3.62 19.92 9.90
C ARG A 396 -4.01 21.39 9.81
N GLU A 397 -3.04 22.27 9.53
CA GLU A 397 -3.28 23.71 9.42
C GLU A 397 -4.22 24.03 8.26
N ILE A 398 -4.00 23.43 7.08
CA ILE A 398 -4.86 23.63 5.91
C ILE A 398 -6.29 23.16 6.20
N VAL A 399 -6.47 21.95 6.72
CA VAL A 399 -7.82 21.43 7.02
C VAL A 399 -8.52 22.29 8.07
N LYS A 400 -7.82 22.67 9.13
CA LYS A 400 -8.37 23.55 10.20
C LYS A 400 -8.80 24.90 9.69
N LYS A 401 -7.96 25.54 8.86
CA LYS A 401 -8.17 26.91 8.41
C LYS A 401 -9.21 27.06 7.31
N PHE A 402 -9.26 26.10 6.38
CA PHE A 402 -10.09 26.18 5.19
C PHE A 402 -11.26 25.21 5.18
N ASN A 403 -11.35 24.32 6.17
CA ASN A 403 -12.37 23.28 6.30
C ASN A 403 -12.49 22.42 5.04
N LEU A 404 -11.34 22.01 4.45
CA LEU A 404 -11.29 21.26 3.21
C LEU A 404 -11.45 19.76 3.45
N PRO A 405 -12.31 19.07 2.69
CA PRO A 405 -12.31 17.62 2.67
C PRO A 405 -11.09 17.07 1.91
N ILE A 406 -10.74 15.83 2.25
CA ILE A 406 -9.61 15.12 1.66
C ILE A 406 -10.11 13.91 0.90
N ARG A 407 -9.45 13.56 -0.22
CA ARG A 407 -9.51 12.23 -0.83
C ARG A 407 -8.15 11.55 -0.77
N LEU A 408 -8.16 10.29 -0.36
CA LEU A 408 -6.99 9.43 -0.37
C LEU A 408 -6.83 8.76 -1.72
N THR A 409 -5.61 8.66 -2.21
CA THR A 409 -5.32 7.94 -3.45
C THR A 409 -4.82 6.51 -3.16
N PRO A 410 -5.02 5.56 -4.08
CA PRO A 410 -4.44 4.22 -3.94
C PRO A 410 -2.92 4.18 -4.03
N HIS A 411 -2.29 5.30 -4.40
CA HIS A 411 -0.84 5.49 -4.45
C HIS A 411 -0.31 6.24 -3.24
N HIS A 412 -1.01 6.15 -2.09
CA HIS A 412 -0.63 6.73 -0.81
C HIS A 412 -0.71 8.25 -0.70
N ASN A 413 -1.13 8.95 -1.75
CA ASN A 413 -1.18 10.41 -1.78
C ASN A 413 -2.48 10.97 -1.20
N VAL A 414 -2.50 12.27 -0.96
CA VAL A 414 -3.62 13.02 -0.40
C VAL A 414 -4.06 14.10 -1.38
N ILE A 415 -5.36 14.24 -1.63
CA ILE A 415 -5.94 15.30 -2.45
C ILE A 415 -6.82 16.18 -1.58
N PHE A 416 -6.53 17.47 -1.48
CA PHE A 416 -7.46 18.47 -0.95
C PHE A 416 -8.50 18.82 -2.01
N CYS A 417 -9.77 18.75 -1.67
CA CYS A 417 -10.87 19.02 -2.57
C CYS A 417 -11.54 20.37 -2.24
N ASP A 418 -12.38 20.86 -3.15
CA ASP A 418 -13.25 22.02 -2.96
C ASP A 418 -12.54 23.33 -2.64
N ILE A 419 -11.32 23.53 -3.14
CA ILE A 419 -10.51 24.72 -2.89
C ILE A 419 -11.04 25.91 -3.70
N VAL A 420 -11.50 26.96 -3.01
CA VAL A 420 -11.87 28.22 -3.67
C VAL A 420 -10.61 28.89 -4.20
N PRO A 421 -10.56 29.39 -5.45
CA PRO A 421 -9.33 29.95 -6.06
C PRO A 421 -8.63 31.02 -5.23
N LYS A 422 -9.38 31.87 -4.49
CA LYS A 422 -8.82 32.90 -3.61
C LYS A 422 -7.95 32.34 -2.48
N ASN A 423 -8.11 31.06 -2.12
CA ASN A 423 -7.34 30.42 -1.04
C ASN A 423 -6.02 29.81 -1.52
N LYS A 424 -5.81 29.71 -2.85
CA LYS A 424 -4.64 29.05 -3.45
C LYS A 424 -3.32 29.56 -2.88
N GLN A 425 -3.10 30.90 -2.91
CA GLN A 425 -1.85 31.49 -2.42
C GLN A 425 -1.63 31.25 -0.92
N ALA A 426 -2.70 31.30 -0.11
CA ALA A 426 -2.60 31.06 1.32
C ALA A 426 -2.24 29.59 1.65
N ILE A 427 -2.78 28.63 0.87
CA ILE A 427 -2.42 27.20 0.99
C ILE A 427 -0.97 26.99 0.57
N GLN A 428 -0.52 27.55 -0.56
CA GLN A 428 0.87 27.47 -1.02
C GLN A 428 1.83 28.04 0.04
N LYS A 429 1.48 29.17 0.67
CA LYS A 429 2.29 29.74 1.75
C LYS A 429 2.45 28.79 2.93
N ILE A 430 1.38 28.11 3.34
CA ILE A 430 1.45 27.11 4.44
C ILE A 430 2.38 25.97 4.03
N LEU A 431 2.20 25.39 2.84
CA LEU A 431 3.03 24.29 2.37
C LEU A 431 4.51 24.65 2.31
N ASN A 432 4.83 25.84 1.74
CA ASN A 432 6.20 26.34 1.68
C ASN A 432 6.81 26.59 3.08
N THR A 433 6.01 27.12 4.02
CA THR A 433 6.46 27.36 5.39
C THR A 433 6.85 26.06 6.10
N HIS A 434 6.18 24.98 5.75
CA HIS A 434 6.40 23.64 6.31
C HIS A 434 7.29 22.74 5.45
N GLY A 435 7.95 23.28 4.41
CA GLY A 435 8.88 22.52 3.55
C GLY A 435 8.22 21.46 2.69
N VAL A 436 6.91 21.57 2.40
CA VAL A 436 6.15 20.57 1.63
C VAL A 436 6.13 20.93 0.15
N VAL A 437 6.69 20.06 -0.68
CA VAL A 437 6.65 20.19 -2.14
C VAL A 437 5.25 19.85 -2.66
N PHE A 438 4.69 20.72 -3.50
CA PHE A 438 3.36 20.55 -4.08
C PHE A 438 3.35 20.68 -5.62
N ASN A 439 4.49 21.02 -6.21
CA ASN A 439 4.67 20.98 -7.68
C ASN A 439 5.21 19.59 -8.07
N PRO A 440 4.48 18.80 -8.87
CA PRO A 440 4.92 17.46 -9.26
C PRO A 440 6.25 17.42 -10.01
N GLU A 441 6.60 18.51 -10.73
CA GLU A 441 7.85 18.60 -11.50
C GLU A 441 9.09 18.78 -10.60
N GLU A 442 8.90 19.15 -9.34
CA GLU A 442 9.98 19.28 -8.34
C GLU A 442 10.22 17.98 -7.58
N ILE A 443 9.35 16.96 -7.76
CA ILE A 443 9.48 15.65 -7.12
C ILE A 443 10.34 14.77 -8.03
N GLU A 444 11.40 14.19 -7.47
CA GLU A 444 12.23 13.22 -8.20
C GLU A 444 11.35 12.08 -8.74
N PRO A 445 11.38 11.80 -10.07
CA PRO A 445 10.42 10.87 -10.69
C PRO A 445 10.44 9.45 -10.13
N LEU A 446 11.61 8.89 -9.74
CA LEU A 446 11.66 7.58 -9.10
C LEU A 446 10.92 7.59 -7.75
N VAL A 447 11.01 8.67 -6.98
CA VAL A 447 10.30 8.83 -5.71
C VAL A 447 8.80 9.00 -5.95
N ARG A 448 8.41 9.82 -6.92
CA ARG A 448 7.01 10.10 -7.29
C ARG A 448 6.20 8.83 -7.60
N TYR A 449 6.82 7.87 -8.30
CA TYR A 449 6.17 6.62 -8.70
C TYR A 449 6.48 5.43 -7.79
N ALA A 450 7.33 5.62 -6.78
CA ALA A 450 7.69 4.58 -5.84
C ALA A 450 6.60 4.30 -4.79
N MET A 451 6.61 3.08 -4.28
CA MET A 451 5.69 2.71 -3.21
C MET A 451 6.25 1.57 -2.36
N ALA A 452 6.20 1.72 -1.03
CA ALA A 452 6.55 0.65 -0.11
C ALA A 452 5.44 0.36 0.91
N CYS A 453 5.42 -0.86 1.43
CA CYS A 453 4.57 -1.21 2.57
C CYS A 453 5.26 -0.89 3.91
N PRO A 454 4.54 -0.81 5.06
CA PRO A 454 5.17 -0.50 6.35
C PRO A 454 6.28 -1.48 6.74
N ALA A 455 6.09 -2.76 6.46
CA ALA A 455 6.98 -3.86 6.83
C ALA A 455 7.42 -3.81 8.31
N MET A 456 8.73 -3.91 8.57
CA MET A 456 9.26 -3.80 9.94
C MET A 456 9.22 -2.34 10.41
N PRO A 457 9.10 -2.08 11.70
CA PRO A 457 9.02 -3.03 12.81
C PRO A 457 7.61 -3.57 13.11
N THR A 458 6.55 -2.94 12.60
CA THR A 458 5.17 -3.16 13.08
C THR A 458 4.43 -4.34 12.42
N CYS A 459 4.78 -4.72 11.19
CA CYS A 459 4.09 -5.80 10.49
C CYS A 459 4.64 -7.18 10.89
N GLY A 460 3.83 -7.98 11.58
CA GLY A 460 4.21 -9.34 12.00
C GLY A 460 4.46 -10.34 10.85
N LEU A 461 4.08 -9.99 9.61
CA LEU A 461 4.26 -10.83 8.43
C LEU A 461 5.52 -10.46 7.61
N ALA A 462 6.15 -9.33 7.90
CA ALA A 462 7.35 -8.90 7.21
C ALA A 462 8.55 -9.79 7.57
N VAL A 463 9.32 -10.18 6.57
CA VAL A 463 10.58 -10.92 6.72
C VAL A 463 11.79 -10.01 6.55
N THR A 464 11.60 -8.84 5.93
CA THR A 464 12.62 -7.81 5.73
C THR A 464 12.01 -6.40 5.75
N GLU A 465 12.85 -5.38 5.60
CA GLU A 465 12.45 -3.97 5.51
C GLU A 465 11.69 -3.66 4.21
N SER A 466 11.00 -2.53 4.18
CA SER A 466 10.39 -1.98 2.98
C SER A 466 10.32 -0.44 3.07
N GLU A 467 9.38 0.15 3.86
CA GLU A 467 9.22 1.60 3.97
C GLU A 467 10.53 2.32 4.39
N ARG A 468 11.29 1.73 5.32
CA ARG A 468 12.56 2.32 5.79
C ARG A 468 13.73 2.11 4.81
N ALA A 469 13.66 1.08 3.96
CA ALA A 469 14.75 0.74 3.04
C ALA A 469 14.62 1.41 1.67
N ILE A 470 13.39 1.68 1.20
CA ILE A 470 13.17 2.12 -0.18
C ILE A 470 13.86 3.46 -0.51
N PRO A 471 13.94 4.49 0.36
CA PRO A 471 14.62 5.73 0.00
C PRO A 471 16.07 5.50 -0.44
N GLY A 472 16.87 4.79 0.36
CA GLY A 472 18.25 4.48 0.00
C GLY A 472 18.40 3.57 -1.22
N ILE A 473 17.40 2.70 -1.49
CA ILE A 473 17.38 1.89 -2.72
C ILE A 473 17.12 2.77 -3.95
N LEU A 474 16.21 3.75 -3.86
CA LEU A 474 15.95 4.68 -4.96
C LEU A 474 17.15 5.57 -5.26
N GLU A 475 17.88 6.05 -4.25
CA GLU A 475 19.14 6.79 -4.42
C GLU A 475 20.17 5.96 -5.16
N ARG A 476 20.34 4.69 -4.81
CA ARG A 476 21.28 3.76 -5.47
C ARG A 476 20.84 3.48 -6.92
N ILE A 477 19.54 3.29 -7.18
CA ILE A 477 19.01 3.12 -8.53
C ILE A 477 19.26 4.40 -9.36
N ARG A 478 19.01 5.60 -8.79
CA ARG A 478 19.28 6.88 -9.48
C ARG A 478 20.75 6.99 -9.86
N ALA A 479 21.65 6.70 -8.93
CA ALA A 479 23.09 6.72 -9.20
C ALA A 479 23.49 5.75 -10.34
N LEU A 480 22.88 4.56 -10.41
CA LEU A 480 23.10 3.62 -11.51
C LEU A 480 22.58 4.15 -12.84
N LEU A 481 21.39 4.77 -12.85
CA LEU A 481 20.83 5.36 -14.07
C LEU A 481 21.68 6.51 -14.57
N ASP A 482 22.14 7.37 -13.67
CA ASP A 482 23.01 8.50 -13.97
C ASP A 482 24.36 8.04 -14.55
N LYS A 483 25.00 7.06 -13.88
CA LYS A 483 26.24 6.41 -14.37
C LYS A 483 26.09 5.87 -15.78
N ASN A 484 24.93 5.34 -16.13
CA ASN A 484 24.68 4.66 -17.40
C ASN A 484 24.01 5.53 -18.45
N GLY A 485 23.98 6.86 -18.32
CA GLY A 485 23.41 7.76 -19.31
C GLY A 485 21.87 7.72 -19.43
N LEU A 486 21.19 7.30 -18.34
CA LEU A 486 19.73 7.15 -18.23
C LEU A 486 19.11 8.19 -17.27
N GLN A 487 19.71 9.40 -17.16
CA GLN A 487 19.32 10.44 -16.20
C GLN A 487 17.85 10.86 -16.31
N LYS A 488 17.27 10.77 -17.50
CA LYS A 488 15.86 11.14 -17.75
C LYS A 488 14.88 10.01 -17.52
N GLU A 489 15.39 8.80 -17.29
CA GLU A 489 14.55 7.63 -17.11
C GLU A 489 14.05 7.53 -15.67
N HIS A 490 12.85 7.00 -15.55
CA HIS A 490 12.25 6.62 -14.29
C HIS A 490 11.44 5.35 -14.48
N PHE A 491 11.34 4.56 -13.43
CA PHE A 491 10.59 3.30 -13.42
C PHE A 491 9.59 3.33 -12.28
N VAL A 492 8.51 2.58 -12.42
CA VAL A 492 7.62 2.29 -11.30
C VAL A 492 8.29 1.28 -10.39
N VAL A 493 8.88 1.76 -9.28
CA VAL A 493 9.58 0.94 -8.29
C VAL A 493 8.65 0.66 -7.12
N ARG A 494 8.44 -0.60 -6.76
CA ARG A 494 7.59 -0.97 -5.62
C ARG A 494 8.23 -2.04 -4.76
N MET A 495 8.08 -1.89 -3.43
CA MET A 495 8.72 -2.75 -2.47
C MET A 495 7.77 -3.27 -1.39
N THR A 496 7.89 -4.55 -1.04
CA THR A 496 7.19 -5.14 0.10
C THR A 496 8.10 -6.03 0.93
N GLY A 497 7.91 -6.00 2.25
CA GLY A 497 8.67 -6.83 3.18
C GLY A 497 8.24 -8.30 3.23
N CYS A 498 7.29 -8.72 2.42
CA CYS A 498 6.84 -10.13 2.30
C CYS A 498 5.97 -10.34 1.05
N PRO A 499 5.69 -11.60 0.63
CA PRO A 499 4.93 -11.91 -0.59
C PRO A 499 3.43 -11.51 -0.58
N ASN A 500 2.89 -10.95 0.49
CA ASN A 500 1.50 -10.47 0.50
C ASN A 500 1.24 -9.30 -0.48
N GLY A 501 2.28 -8.64 -0.99
CA GLY A 501 2.18 -7.68 -2.06
C GLY A 501 1.38 -6.42 -1.71
N CYS A 502 1.49 -5.91 -0.47
CA CYS A 502 0.66 -4.79 0.01
C CYS A 502 0.91 -3.48 -0.74
N ALA A 503 2.14 -3.23 -1.23
CA ALA A 503 2.49 -2.11 -2.11
C ALA A 503 2.48 -2.50 -3.61
N ARG A 504 1.88 -3.62 -3.96
CA ARG A 504 1.68 -4.08 -5.35
C ARG A 504 2.97 -4.24 -6.18
N PRO A 505 4.03 -4.88 -5.65
CA PRO A 505 5.30 -5.03 -6.39
C PRO A 505 5.14 -5.85 -7.66
N TYR A 506 4.13 -6.70 -7.74
CA TYR A 506 3.80 -7.53 -8.91
C TYR A 506 3.18 -6.75 -10.08
N MET A 507 2.94 -5.44 -9.91
CA MET A 507 2.47 -4.53 -10.98
C MET A 507 3.55 -3.52 -11.37
N ALA A 508 4.72 -3.57 -10.73
CA ALA A 508 5.78 -2.62 -10.95
C ALA A 508 6.65 -3.01 -12.15
N GLU A 509 7.26 -2.03 -12.80
CA GLU A 509 8.32 -2.28 -13.77
C GLU A 509 9.53 -2.91 -13.09
N LEU A 510 9.80 -2.51 -11.83
CA LEU A 510 10.86 -3.02 -10.96
C LEU A 510 10.27 -3.28 -9.56
N GLY A 511 10.01 -4.52 -9.23
CA GLY A 511 9.37 -4.96 -8.00
C GLY A 511 10.31 -5.70 -7.05
N PHE A 512 10.33 -5.29 -5.78
CA PHE A 512 11.09 -5.95 -4.70
C PHE A 512 10.13 -6.62 -3.73
N VAL A 513 10.27 -7.93 -3.55
CA VAL A 513 9.40 -8.73 -2.67
C VAL A 513 10.25 -9.42 -1.60
N GLY A 514 10.06 -9.08 -0.34
CA GLY A 514 10.83 -9.65 0.77
C GLY A 514 10.82 -11.18 0.78
N SER A 515 12.01 -11.79 0.72
CA SER A 515 12.22 -13.25 0.67
C SER A 515 12.95 -13.77 1.91
N ALA A 516 13.84 -12.99 2.49
CA ALA A 516 14.61 -13.30 3.70
C ALA A 516 15.09 -11.98 4.35
N PRO A 517 15.69 -11.99 5.55
CA PRO A 517 16.33 -10.80 6.09
C PRO A 517 17.33 -10.21 5.08
N GLU A 518 17.22 -8.89 4.84
CA GLU A 518 18.05 -8.12 3.92
C GLU A 518 18.09 -8.65 2.47
N ALA A 519 17.06 -9.44 2.08
CA ALA A 519 16.98 -10.02 0.75
C ALA A 519 15.55 -9.97 0.17
N TYR A 520 15.46 -9.82 -1.15
CA TYR A 520 14.23 -9.65 -1.91
C TYR A 520 14.21 -10.57 -3.13
N GLN A 521 13.04 -10.99 -3.55
CA GLN A 521 12.84 -11.44 -4.93
C GLN A 521 12.79 -10.19 -5.82
N LEU A 522 13.39 -10.25 -7.00
CA LEU A 522 13.30 -9.22 -8.02
C LEU A 522 12.26 -9.62 -9.07
N TRP A 523 11.32 -8.73 -9.30
CA TRP A 523 10.23 -8.89 -10.27
C TRP A 523 10.35 -7.82 -11.34
N LEU A 524 10.28 -8.19 -12.62
CA LEU A 524 10.44 -7.28 -13.76
C LEU A 524 9.27 -7.42 -14.73
N GLY A 525 9.07 -6.42 -15.59
CA GLY A 525 8.17 -6.50 -16.74
C GLY A 525 6.72 -6.08 -16.47
N GLY A 526 6.38 -5.52 -15.31
CA GLY A 526 5.11 -4.83 -15.14
C GLY A 526 5.00 -3.61 -16.05
N SER A 527 3.78 -3.15 -16.38
CA SER A 527 3.59 -1.95 -17.18
C SER A 527 3.49 -0.69 -16.33
N GLN A 528 3.91 0.44 -16.89
CA GLN A 528 3.78 1.75 -16.24
C GLN A 528 2.31 2.08 -15.93
N ASP A 529 1.39 1.72 -16.83
CA ASP A 529 -0.06 1.89 -16.68
C ASP A 529 -0.71 0.84 -15.75
N GLN A 530 0.07 -0.09 -15.21
CA GLN A 530 -0.39 -1.11 -14.25
C GLN A 530 -1.47 -2.03 -14.81
N THR A 531 -1.32 -2.41 -16.06
CA THR A 531 -2.23 -3.31 -16.79
C THR A 531 -1.63 -4.70 -17.03
N ARG A 532 -0.33 -4.89 -16.71
CA ARG A 532 0.40 -6.16 -16.86
C ARG A 532 1.12 -6.53 -15.57
N LEU A 533 1.14 -7.83 -15.24
CA LEU A 533 1.93 -8.35 -14.13
C LEU A 533 3.41 -8.40 -14.47
N ALA A 534 4.24 -8.00 -13.51
CA ALA A 534 5.64 -8.39 -13.48
C ALA A 534 5.77 -9.91 -13.24
N LEU A 535 6.87 -10.47 -13.69
CA LEU A 535 7.23 -11.87 -13.47
C LEU A 535 8.51 -11.99 -12.62
N PRO A 536 8.73 -13.12 -11.92
CA PRO A 536 9.92 -13.30 -11.09
C PRO A 536 11.16 -13.45 -11.99
N TYR A 537 12.08 -12.51 -11.83
CA TYR A 537 13.38 -12.54 -12.53
C TYR A 537 14.46 -13.22 -11.69
N MET A 538 14.51 -12.91 -10.38
CA MET A 538 15.49 -13.44 -9.44
C MET A 538 14.84 -13.77 -8.09
N GLU A 539 15.09 -14.99 -7.57
CA GLU A 539 14.49 -15.45 -6.32
C GLU A 539 15.11 -14.82 -5.06
N ARG A 540 16.36 -14.40 -5.15
CA ARG A 540 17.07 -13.81 -4.01
C ARG A 540 18.12 -12.81 -4.46
N LEU A 541 17.80 -11.53 -4.28
CA LEU A 541 18.71 -10.39 -4.39
C LEU A 541 19.06 -9.93 -2.98
N HIS A 542 20.31 -10.03 -2.57
CA HIS A 542 20.74 -9.46 -1.31
C HIS A 542 20.91 -7.95 -1.45
N HIS A 543 20.60 -7.21 -0.41
CA HIS A 543 20.69 -5.74 -0.41
C HIS A 543 22.04 -5.21 -0.89
N ASN A 544 23.14 -5.88 -0.53
CA ASN A 544 24.50 -5.47 -0.92
C ASN A 544 24.80 -5.69 -2.40
N ASP A 545 24.06 -6.54 -3.09
CA ASP A 545 24.33 -6.93 -4.48
C ASP A 545 23.49 -6.12 -5.48
N LEU A 546 22.81 -5.06 -5.01
CA LEU A 546 21.82 -4.32 -5.81
C LEU A 546 22.42 -3.79 -7.11
N GLU A 547 23.56 -3.10 -7.04
CA GLU A 547 24.21 -2.48 -8.19
C GLU A 547 24.72 -3.55 -9.16
N THR A 548 25.40 -4.55 -8.68
CA THR A 548 25.97 -5.64 -9.50
C THR A 548 24.87 -6.35 -10.31
N GLN A 549 23.69 -6.50 -9.73
CA GLN A 549 22.58 -7.20 -10.39
C GLN A 549 21.75 -6.30 -11.30
N LEU A 550 21.57 -5.02 -10.98
CA LEU A 550 20.74 -4.11 -11.77
C LEU A 550 21.51 -3.42 -12.91
N GLU A 551 22.80 -3.13 -12.72
CA GLU A 551 23.59 -2.41 -13.74
C GLU A 551 23.56 -3.08 -15.12
N PRO A 552 23.82 -4.39 -15.26
CA PRO A 552 23.74 -5.04 -16.56
C PRO A 552 22.36 -4.91 -17.24
N ILE A 553 21.28 -4.94 -16.45
CA ILE A 553 19.92 -4.83 -16.98
C ILE A 553 19.67 -3.42 -17.52
N PHE A 554 20.12 -2.39 -16.81
CA PHE A 554 19.98 -0.99 -17.25
C PHE A 554 20.84 -0.69 -18.49
N VAL A 555 22.05 -1.25 -18.55
CA VAL A 555 22.90 -1.13 -19.75
C VAL A 555 22.26 -1.81 -20.95
N TYR A 556 21.70 -3.02 -20.78
CA TYR A 556 20.99 -3.71 -21.86
C TYR A 556 19.75 -2.93 -22.30
N PHE A 557 18.98 -2.37 -21.38
CA PHE A 557 17.88 -1.47 -21.68
C PHE A 557 18.33 -0.28 -22.52
N ARG A 558 19.39 0.45 -22.10
CA ARG A 558 19.95 1.58 -22.86
C ARG A 558 20.32 1.20 -24.29
N GLN A 559 20.96 0.04 -24.48
CA GLN A 559 21.50 -0.39 -25.76
C GLN A 559 20.43 -0.94 -26.72
N SER A 560 19.35 -1.53 -26.22
CA SER A 560 18.45 -2.38 -27.01
C SER A 560 16.98 -1.98 -26.94
N ARG A 561 16.63 -0.89 -26.22
CA ARG A 561 15.26 -0.38 -26.18
C ARG A 561 14.85 0.23 -27.52
N GLN A 562 13.57 0.14 -27.83
CA GLN A 562 12.95 0.86 -28.93
C GLN A 562 12.71 2.34 -28.55
N PRO A 563 12.49 3.25 -29.53
CA PRO A 563 12.14 4.64 -29.23
C PRO A 563 10.91 4.70 -28.28
N GLU A 564 10.99 5.53 -27.24
CA GLU A 564 9.94 5.75 -26.21
C GLU A 564 9.52 4.50 -25.41
N GLU A 565 10.17 3.35 -25.61
CA GLU A 565 9.87 2.12 -24.88
C GLU A 565 10.21 2.26 -23.39
N LYS A 566 9.24 1.90 -22.54
CA LYS A 566 9.41 1.91 -21.10
C LYS A 566 10.16 0.67 -20.62
N PHE A 567 10.78 0.77 -19.44
CA PHE A 567 11.62 -0.30 -18.91
C PHE A 567 10.88 -1.64 -18.74
N GLY A 568 9.66 -1.60 -18.23
CA GLY A 568 8.86 -2.80 -18.08
C GLY A 568 8.46 -3.43 -19.41
N ASP A 569 8.15 -2.62 -20.42
CA ASP A 569 7.80 -3.10 -21.77
C ASP A 569 9.02 -3.72 -22.47
N PHE A 570 10.20 -3.10 -22.28
CA PHE A 570 11.46 -3.68 -22.74
C PHE A 570 11.71 -5.06 -22.13
N CYS A 571 11.58 -5.18 -20.80
CA CYS A 571 11.78 -6.48 -20.12
C CYS A 571 10.82 -7.56 -20.60
N ASP A 572 9.56 -7.20 -20.87
CA ASP A 572 8.54 -8.12 -21.38
C ASP A 572 8.85 -8.54 -22.83
N ARG A 573 9.24 -7.58 -23.69
CA ARG A 573 9.55 -7.82 -25.09
C ARG A 573 10.79 -8.69 -25.30
N VAL A 574 11.89 -8.37 -24.61
CA VAL A 574 13.16 -9.11 -24.83
C VAL A 574 13.18 -10.46 -24.11
N GLY A 575 12.41 -10.60 -23.04
CA GLY A 575 12.34 -11.79 -22.21
C GLY A 575 13.55 -11.97 -21.28
N PHE A 576 13.34 -12.72 -20.21
CA PHE A 576 14.33 -12.84 -19.13
C PHE A 576 15.56 -13.66 -19.50
N ASP A 577 15.45 -14.58 -20.44
CA ASP A 577 16.60 -15.37 -20.86
C ASP A 577 17.62 -14.49 -21.61
N ALA A 578 17.17 -13.59 -22.46
CA ALA A 578 18.04 -12.61 -23.12
C ALA A 578 18.67 -11.64 -22.09
N ILE A 579 17.90 -11.19 -21.08
CA ILE A 579 18.44 -10.34 -20.02
C ILE A 579 19.52 -11.09 -19.22
N ARG A 580 19.30 -12.36 -18.85
CA ARG A 580 20.26 -13.18 -18.13
C ARG A 580 21.52 -13.46 -18.96
N GLU A 581 21.35 -13.73 -20.25
CA GLU A 581 22.47 -13.97 -21.17
C GLU A 581 23.35 -12.72 -21.31
N PHE A 582 22.74 -11.54 -21.43
CA PHE A 582 23.46 -10.27 -21.47
C PHE A 582 24.18 -10.03 -20.15
N ALA A 583 23.49 -10.18 -19.03
CA ALA A 583 24.07 -9.96 -17.68
C ALA A 583 25.25 -10.91 -17.39
N ALA A 584 25.21 -12.16 -17.87
CA ALA A 584 26.29 -13.12 -17.70
C ALA A 584 27.55 -12.77 -18.52
N LYS A 585 27.41 -12.02 -19.58
CA LYS A 585 28.52 -11.56 -20.45
C LYS A 585 28.99 -10.15 -20.13
N TYR A 586 28.25 -9.43 -19.27
CA TYR A 586 28.53 -8.05 -18.95
C TYR A 586 29.79 -7.92 -18.09
N GLU A 587 30.81 -7.27 -18.64
CA GLU A 587 31.96 -6.77 -17.91
C GLU A 587 31.72 -5.28 -17.67
N SER A 588 31.83 -4.81 -16.41
CA SER A 588 31.58 -3.41 -16.08
C SER A 588 32.41 -2.48 -16.98
N GLU A 589 31.74 -1.76 -17.89
CA GLU A 589 32.40 -0.76 -18.72
C GLU A 589 32.88 0.35 -17.78
N THR A 590 34.20 0.52 -17.70
CA THR A 590 34.79 1.75 -17.16
C THR A 590 34.37 2.87 -18.09
N VAL A 591 33.48 3.76 -17.65
CA VAL A 591 33.03 4.89 -18.45
C VAL A 591 34.26 5.75 -18.79
N VAL A 592 34.75 5.64 -20.00
CA VAL A 592 35.66 6.62 -20.58
C VAL A 592 34.81 7.86 -20.77
N GLN A 593 35.05 8.89 -19.96
CA GLN A 593 34.48 10.20 -20.22
C GLN A 593 34.85 10.59 -21.67
N PRO A 594 33.89 11.05 -22.49
CA PRO A 594 34.26 11.57 -23.82
C PRO A 594 35.21 12.75 -23.61
N ASP A 595 36.41 12.65 -24.16
CA ASP A 595 37.31 13.78 -24.28
C ASP A 595 36.55 14.90 -24.99
N ILE A 596 36.26 15.95 -24.26
CA ILE A 596 35.83 17.21 -24.86
C ILE A 596 37.10 17.78 -25.53
N THR A 597 37.32 17.47 -26.78
CA THR A 597 38.26 18.22 -27.62
C THR A 597 37.67 19.59 -27.83
N ASP A 598 38.18 20.53 -27.05
CA ASP A 598 37.93 21.97 -27.22
C ASP A 598 38.77 22.43 -28.44
N ASP A 599 38.13 22.53 -29.63
CA ASP A 599 38.65 23.21 -30.80
C ASP A 599 38.30 24.69 -30.68
N SER A 600 39.14 25.46 -30.04
CA SER A 600 39.24 26.90 -30.31
C SER A 600 40.67 27.38 -30.12
N ASP A 601 41.37 27.45 -31.26
CA ASP A 601 42.58 28.26 -31.46
C ASP A 601 42.32 29.73 -31.14
N GLY A 602 43.23 30.35 -30.40
CA GLY A 602 43.38 31.80 -30.52
C GLY A 602 43.87 32.55 -29.29
N LEU A 603 45.20 32.76 -29.27
CA LEU A 603 45.95 33.90 -28.75
C LEU A 603 46.40 33.88 -27.29
N VAL A 604 47.69 33.73 -27.23
CA VAL A 604 48.69 33.95 -26.18
C VAL A 604 48.65 35.38 -25.65
N GLU A 605 48.70 35.57 -24.33
CA GLU A 605 49.65 36.51 -23.75
C GLU A 605 50.03 36.09 -22.29
N THR A 606 51.31 36.07 -22.09
CA THR A 606 52.10 35.77 -20.89
C THR A 606 51.87 36.77 -19.77
N MET A 607 51.80 36.32 -18.53
CA MET A 607 52.65 36.84 -17.44
C MET A 607 52.72 35.87 -16.27
N ALA A 608 53.93 35.61 -15.89
CA ALA A 608 54.37 34.87 -14.72
C ALA A 608 54.14 35.70 -13.44
N ASP A 609 53.82 35.12 -12.33
CA ASP A 609 54.72 34.94 -11.20
C ASP A 609 54.02 34.39 -9.94
N SER A 610 54.63 33.38 -9.37
CA SER A 610 54.77 33.01 -7.96
C SER A 610 53.58 33.17 -6.99
N THR A 611 53.15 32.13 -6.34
CA THR A 611 53.63 31.73 -5.02
C THR A 611 52.92 30.48 -4.50
N THR A 612 53.73 29.57 -4.04
CA THR A 612 53.42 28.42 -3.18
C THR A 612 52.64 28.82 -1.92
N ALA A 613 51.60 28.03 -1.54
CA ALA A 613 51.51 27.43 -0.20
C ALA A 613 50.17 26.77 0.08
N SER A 614 50.28 25.54 0.51
CA SER A 614 49.58 24.83 1.60
C SER A 614 48.15 24.34 1.32
N VAL A 615 48.10 23.09 0.95
CA VAL A 615 47.03 22.14 1.26
C VAL A 615 47.22 21.71 2.72
N THR A 616 46.24 21.96 3.55
CA THR A 616 45.85 21.18 4.74
C THR A 616 44.73 21.90 5.49
N GLU A 617 43.76 21.14 6.03
CA GLU A 617 42.71 21.57 6.96
C GLU A 617 41.32 21.77 6.38
N GLU A 618 40.74 20.76 5.72
CA GLU A 618 39.28 20.69 5.61
C GLU A 618 38.66 19.29 5.80
N SER A 619 39.46 18.28 6.14
CA SER A 619 38.93 16.92 6.36
C SER A 619 38.74 16.51 7.85
N GLU A 620 39.06 17.37 8.80
CA GLU A 620 38.95 17.05 10.24
C GLU A 620 37.73 17.64 10.96
N GLN A 621 37.02 18.57 10.37
CA GLN A 621 35.88 19.22 11.05
C GLN A 621 34.52 18.48 10.94
N GLN A 622 34.40 17.45 10.11
CA GLN A 622 33.13 16.68 10.02
C GLN A 622 33.01 15.53 11.03
N VAL A 623 34.07 15.17 11.74
CA VAL A 623 34.03 14.07 12.73
C VAL A 623 33.70 14.57 14.15
N VAL A 624 33.80 15.87 14.43
CA VAL A 624 33.63 16.42 15.79
C VAL A 624 32.17 16.83 16.08
N ALA A 625 31.30 16.96 15.08
CA ALA A 625 29.91 17.41 15.29
C ALA A 625 28.95 16.32 15.78
N ILE A 626 29.35 15.05 15.85
CA ILE A 626 28.49 13.91 16.24
C ILE A 626 28.67 13.49 17.71
N ALA A 627 29.64 14.05 18.42
CA ALA A 627 30.00 13.61 19.78
C ALA A 627 29.34 14.39 20.94
N ASN A 628 28.59 15.45 20.68
CA ASN A 628 28.14 16.36 21.75
C ASN A 628 26.62 16.38 22.07
N THR A 629 25.86 15.36 21.71
CA THR A 629 24.47 15.22 22.19
C THR A 629 24.16 13.77 22.55
N THR A 630 24.57 13.34 23.73
CA THR A 630 23.86 12.26 24.43
C THR A 630 24.27 12.18 25.90
N THR A 631 23.50 12.82 26.74
CA THR A 631 23.29 12.36 28.11
C THR A 631 21.84 11.97 28.24
N ALA A 632 21.56 10.68 28.19
CA ALA A 632 20.60 9.89 28.97
C ALA A 632 20.36 8.53 28.30
N SER A 633 20.85 7.50 28.98
CA SER A 633 20.46 6.08 28.94
C SER A 633 19.68 5.56 27.72
N ASN A 634 20.40 4.89 26.81
CA ASN A 634 19.94 3.61 26.23
C ASN A 634 21.14 2.94 25.55
N LYS A 635 21.39 1.67 25.89
CA LYS A 635 22.46 0.87 25.28
C LYS A 635 22.15 0.56 23.83
N ALA A 636 22.36 1.52 22.94
CA ALA A 636 22.38 1.26 21.50
C ALA A 636 23.68 0.52 21.14
N ARG A 637 23.58 -0.67 20.59
CA ARG A 637 24.71 -1.39 20.01
C ARG A 637 24.97 -0.78 18.64
N HIS A 638 25.97 0.07 18.53
CA HIS A 638 26.47 0.52 17.22
C HIS A 638 27.27 -0.61 16.57
N ARG A 639 26.97 -0.93 15.31
CA ARG A 639 27.80 -1.84 14.50
C ARG A 639 28.83 -1.01 13.74
N ILE A 640 30.08 -1.32 13.95
CA ILE A 640 31.19 -0.75 13.18
C ILE A 640 31.52 -1.76 12.08
N SER A 641 31.48 -1.35 10.82
CA SER A 641 31.94 -2.15 9.69
C SER A 641 33.45 -1.92 9.52
N LEU A 642 34.25 -2.99 9.57
CA LEU A 642 35.68 -2.95 9.40
C LEU A 642 36.09 -3.55 8.05
N LYS A 643 37.08 -2.98 7.37
CA LYS A 643 37.66 -3.61 6.18
C LYS A 643 38.29 -4.95 6.56
N ASP A 644 38.26 -5.93 5.67
CA ASP A 644 38.69 -7.32 5.94
C ASP A 644 40.11 -7.43 6.53
N GLU A 645 41.03 -6.60 6.08
CA GLU A 645 42.37 -6.54 6.59
C GLU A 645 42.44 -6.05 8.07
N VAL A 646 41.64 -5.03 8.41
CA VAL A 646 41.53 -4.50 9.77
C VAL A 646 40.86 -5.53 10.68
N TYR A 647 39.82 -6.21 10.18
CA TYR A 647 39.13 -7.30 10.90
C TYR A 647 40.13 -8.46 11.21
N SER A 648 40.91 -8.89 10.21
CA SER A 648 41.91 -9.96 10.38
C SER A 648 42.99 -9.61 11.39
N ASN A 649 43.48 -8.39 11.35
CA ASN A 649 44.50 -7.90 12.29
C ASN A 649 43.94 -7.76 13.72
N LEU A 650 42.72 -7.29 13.85
CA LEU A 650 42.04 -7.16 15.13
C LEU A 650 41.77 -8.54 15.77
N LYS A 651 41.42 -9.54 14.96
CA LYS A 651 41.20 -10.92 15.40
C LYS A 651 42.50 -11.53 15.95
N LYS A 652 43.61 -11.38 15.22
CA LYS A 652 44.95 -11.84 15.70
C LYS A 652 45.38 -11.14 16.99
N ALA A 653 45.13 -9.85 17.11
CA ALA A 653 45.42 -9.08 18.31
C ALA A 653 44.55 -9.50 19.51
N ALA A 654 43.26 -9.84 19.28
CA ALA A 654 42.38 -10.36 20.31
C ALA A 654 42.82 -11.70 20.85
N GLU A 655 43.17 -12.62 19.96
CA GLU A 655 43.72 -13.94 20.30
C GLU A 655 45.05 -13.84 21.10
N SER A 656 45.95 -12.96 20.66
CA SER A 656 47.26 -12.76 21.33
C SER A 656 47.13 -12.12 22.72
N LYS A 657 46.11 -11.32 22.97
CA LYS A 657 45.90 -10.60 24.24
C LYS A 657 44.85 -11.25 25.16
N GLY A 658 44.24 -12.35 24.74
CA GLY A 658 43.20 -13.04 25.50
C GLY A 658 41.95 -12.18 25.77
N LYS A 659 41.66 -11.17 24.91
CA LYS A 659 40.53 -10.25 24.99
C LYS A 659 39.55 -10.49 23.86
N SER A 660 38.27 -10.12 24.06
CA SER A 660 37.33 -10.10 22.93
C SER A 660 37.66 -8.98 21.94
N MET A 661 37.31 -9.15 20.65
CA MET A 661 37.48 -8.09 19.64
C MET A 661 36.73 -6.80 20.04
N THR A 662 35.57 -6.93 20.66
CA THR A 662 34.77 -5.80 21.15
C THR A 662 35.51 -5.02 22.24
N ASP A 663 36.19 -5.71 23.18
CA ASP A 663 36.96 -5.06 24.24
C ASP A 663 38.19 -4.33 23.68
N LEU A 664 38.87 -4.91 22.69
CA LEU A 664 39.98 -4.26 22.03
C LEU A 664 39.57 -3.01 21.23
N VAL A 665 38.44 -3.03 20.56
CA VAL A 665 37.90 -1.85 19.86
C VAL A 665 37.53 -0.77 20.87
N ASN A 666 36.88 -1.14 21.96
CA ASN A 666 36.51 -0.20 23.01
C ASN A 666 37.72 0.42 23.70
N ASP A 667 38.75 -0.38 23.97
CA ASP A 667 40.01 0.10 24.55
C ASP A 667 40.74 1.07 23.60
N ALA A 668 40.77 0.75 22.29
CA ALA A 668 41.35 1.61 21.27
C ALA A 668 40.60 2.94 21.11
N LEU A 669 39.28 2.89 21.07
CA LEU A 669 38.43 4.08 21.01
C LEU A 669 38.59 4.95 22.27
N LYS A 670 38.67 4.32 23.45
CA LYS A 670 38.85 5.03 24.70
C LYS A 670 40.22 5.73 24.74
N GLY A 671 41.29 5.03 24.34
CA GLY A 671 42.62 5.61 24.25
C GLY A 671 42.74 6.73 23.20
N TYR A 672 42.00 6.65 22.11
CA TYR A 672 41.92 7.71 21.11
C TYR A 672 41.21 8.95 21.66
N LEU A 673 40.06 8.78 22.36
CA LEU A 673 39.30 9.87 22.97
C LEU A 673 40.00 10.53 24.16
N GLU A 674 40.90 9.83 24.88
CA GLU A 674 41.72 10.38 25.96
C GLU A 674 42.91 11.20 25.43
N ASN A 675 43.26 11.08 24.13
CA ASN A 675 44.35 11.83 23.48
C ASN A 675 43.83 12.96 22.54
N LEU A 676 42.52 13.16 22.45
CA LEU A 676 41.86 14.32 21.84
C LEU A 676 41.53 15.38 22.90
#